data_516fac4f65aadbf5d5a738f38ac7da50
#
_entry.id   516fac4f65aadbf5d5a738f38ac7da50
#
_cell.length_a   1.000
_cell.length_b   1.000
_cell.length_c   1.000
_cell.angle_alpha   90.00
_cell.angle_beta   90.00
_cell.angle_gamma   90.00
#
_symmetry.space_group_name_H-M   'P 1'
#
loop_
_entity.id
_entity.type
_entity.pdbx_description
1 polymer ?
#
loop_
_entity_poly.entity_id
_entity_poly.type
_entity_poly.pdbx_seq_one_letter_code
_entity_poly.pdbx_strand_id
1 'polypeptide(L)'
;MAEDIDDKKATDTSGKPDLAEGKPETAASMPDGADLFAPETGEAPEAADYDEGKIRTLSWNAHIRMRPGMYIGKLGDGTASDDGIYVLLKEVMDNSVDEFRMNFGKQIFIDVTETTATIRDFGRGIPLGSVIDVSNKMNTGGKYDSEVFKKSVGMNGVGLKAVNALSSSYIIRSIRDGKSQSATFCRGELVESSPLEDTDEPNGTEVTFTPDSQLFRNYAFHEEFIIPMVKNYTYLNTGLAVVFNGRRYSSRNGLLDLLRDNMSKDPLYPPIHLKGFDIEVVITHANQYGEEYYSFVNGQHTTQGGTHLTAFKEAVSRTIKEYFGKNFEYSDIRTGLVAAVAINVQEPQFESQTKVKLGSKDIKEGGPTVAKFVGDFIKRELDNYLHRNLDVADVILHKVQESERDRKAMSGITRKAREKAKKINLHNEKLLDCTVHYSDTRGDAELKAATSIFITEGDSAAGSITKIRNVKTQAVFSLRGKPQNTYGLTQKVVYENDEFNLLQAALNIEDGIDGLRYNNVIIATDADVDGMHIRLLLITFFLQFFPDLIRRGHLYVLQTPLFRVRDKNKIRRGARGKGAKKDDKTDGTPDTIYCYSDQERIDAIEHFGAAAEITRFKGLGEISPEEFRGFIGPDMRVDRVTMRKEDRVAELLDFYMGKNTMERQGFIIDNLVIEDDAEIS
;
A
#
# COMPACT_ATOMS: atom_id res chain seq x y z
N MET A 1 -14.39 -65.12 24.21
CA MET A 1 -14.58 -64.70 25.59
C MET A 1 -14.92 -63.23 25.46
N ALA A 2 -16.16 -62.80 25.14
CA ALA A 2 -17.34 -62.83 26.02
C ALA A 2 -16.98 -62.09 27.33
N GLU A 3 -17.55 -61.04 27.73
CA GLU A 3 -18.96 -60.66 28.01
C GLU A 3 -18.95 -59.13 28.17
N ASP A 4 -19.78 -58.30 27.53
CA ASP A 4 -21.21 -58.12 27.67
C ASP A 4 -21.68 -57.41 28.95
N ILE A 5 -22.68 -56.50 28.71
CA ILE A 5 -23.76 -56.02 29.60
C ILE A 5 -23.48 -54.67 30.29
N ASP A 6 -24.37 -53.65 30.26
CA ASP A 6 -25.72 -53.40 29.83
C ASP A 6 -26.11 -51.93 29.94
N ASP A 7 -26.90 -51.52 29.05
CA ASP A 7 -27.96 -50.56 28.91
C ASP A 7 -28.74 -50.16 30.21
N LYS A 8 -29.11 -48.85 30.30
CA LYS A 8 -30.43 -48.35 30.77
C LYS A 8 -30.52 -46.83 30.66
N LYS A 9 -31.18 -46.35 29.70
CA LYS A 9 -32.51 -45.77 29.49
C LYS A 9 -33.19 -44.99 30.65
N ALA A 10 -33.52 -43.75 30.27
CA ALA A 10 -34.75 -42.96 30.46
C ALA A 10 -35.04 -42.43 31.88
N THR A 11 -35.50 -41.22 32.08
CA THR A 11 -36.76 -40.58 31.67
C THR A 11 -36.80 -39.12 32.10
N ASP A 12 -37.32 -38.34 31.21
CA ASP A 12 -38.21 -37.18 31.26
C ASP A 12 -38.92 -36.90 32.61
N THR A 13 -38.92 -35.62 33.03
CA THR A 13 -40.10 -34.97 33.58
C THR A 13 -39.95 -33.44 33.65
N SER A 14 -40.86 -32.80 33.00
CA SER A 14 -41.40 -31.44 33.09
C SER A 14 -41.63 -30.88 34.48
N GLY A 15 -41.49 -29.56 34.63
CA GLY A 15 -42.03 -28.85 35.78
C GLY A 15 -41.69 -27.36 35.80
N LYS A 16 -42.51 -26.54 35.19
CA LYS A 16 -42.72 -25.15 35.66
C LYS A 16 -43.46 -25.17 36.99
N PRO A 17 -43.25 -24.14 37.84
CA PRO A 17 -44.42 -23.35 38.22
C PRO A 17 -44.20 -21.84 38.25
N ASP A 18 -45.39 -21.22 38.21
CA ASP A 18 -45.74 -19.81 38.13
C ASP A 18 -45.49 -18.99 39.41
N LEU A 19 -45.37 -17.68 39.15
CA LEU A 19 -45.92 -16.49 39.81
C LEU A 19 -45.97 -16.38 41.34
N ALA A 20 -45.39 -15.29 41.87
CA ALA A 20 -46.04 -14.46 42.86
C ALA A 20 -45.52 -13.01 42.83
N GLU A 21 -46.47 -12.09 42.78
CA GLU A 21 -46.36 -10.63 42.89
C GLU A 21 -45.97 -10.22 44.31
N GLY A 22 -45.30 -9.07 44.44
CA GLY A 22 -45.11 -8.34 45.68
C GLY A 22 -44.51 -6.99 45.47
N LYS A 23 -45.32 -5.92 45.45
CA LYS A 23 -45.02 -4.50 45.70
C LYS A 23 -45.39 -4.15 47.15
N PRO A 24 -45.07 -2.96 47.66
CA PRO A 24 -43.90 -2.07 47.62
C PRO A 24 -43.46 -1.58 49.03
N GLU A 25 -42.29 -1.00 49.18
CA GLU A 25 -42.11 0.01 50.25
C GLU A 25 -40.99 1.04 49.87
N THR A 26 -41.40 2.23 49.72
CA THR A 26 -41.06 3.61 50.15
C THR A 26 -39.58 3.98 50.36
N ALA A 27 -39.17 4.90 49.51
CA ALA A 27 -38.57 6.23 49.70
C ALA A 27 -37.39 6.43 50.65
N ALA A 28 -36.27 6.87 50.07
CA ALA A 28 -35.43 7.93 50.65
C ALA A 28 -34.81 8.75 49.51
N SER A 29 -35.13 10.03 49.55
CA SER A 29 -34.70 11.11 48.66
C SER A 29 -33.21 11.44 48.83
N MET A 30 -32.48 11.64 47.71
CA MET A 30 -31.24 12.40 47.65
C MET A 30 -31.25 13.39 46.50
N PRO A 31 -30.51 14.52 46.57
CA PRO A 31 -30.88 15.74 45.90
C PRO A 31 -30.35 15.89 44.47
N ASP A 32 -31.00 16.83 43.77
CA ASP A 32 -30.70 17.34 42.44
C ASP A 32 -29.20 17.61 42.21
N GLY A 33 -28.67 17.00 41.17
CA GLY A 33 -27.36 17.29 40.57
C GLY A 33 -27.44 17.21 39.06
N ALA A 34 -27.66 18.36 38.47
CA ALA A 34 -27.37 18.80 37.13
C ALA A 34 -27.32 17.71 36.01
N ASP A 35 -28.38 17.69 35.27
CA ASP A 35 -28.54 17.13 33.93
C ASP A 35 -27.56 17.83 32.96
N LEU A 36 -26.43 17.22 32.64
CA LEU A 36 -25.38 17.74 31.75
C LEU A 36 -25.32 17.00 30.40
N PHE A 37 -26.34 16.22 30.05
CA PHE A 37 -26.50 15.59 28.74
C PHE A 37 -27.96 15.67 28.26
N ALA A 38 -28.45 16.88 28.08
CA ALA A 38 -29.58 17.07 27.17
C ALA A 38 -29.00 16.98 25.73
N PRO A 39 -29.51 16.10 24.88
CA PRO A 39 -29.17 16.17 23.45
C PRO A 39 -29.80 17.48 22.93
N GLU A 40 -28.95 18.35 22.34
CA GLU A 40 -29.43 19.45 21.52
C GLU A 40 -30.39 18.85 20.48
N THR A 41 -31.61 19.35 20.47
CA THR A 41 -32.61 19.05 19.45
C THR A 41 -32.17 19.72 18.13
N GLY A 42 -31.15 19.10 17.49
CA GLY A 42 -30.99 19.21 16.06
C GLY A 42 -32.10 18.37 15.43
N GLU A 43 -32.91 18.97 14.57
CA GLU A 43 -33.85 18.23 13.74
C GLU A 43 -33.14 17.03 13.13
N ALA A 44 -33.60 15.82 13.47
CA ALA A 44 -33.12 14.62 12.82
C ALA A 44 -33.34 14.83 11.31
N PRO A 45 -32.34 14.53 10.45
CA PRO A 45 -32.55 14.60 9.01
C PRO A 45 -33.79 13.77 8.71
N GLU A 46 -34.79 14.38 8.06
CA GLU A 46 -36.00 13.68 7.61
C GLU A 46 -35.55 12.36 6.98
N ALA A 47 -35.98 11.26 7.57
CA ALA A 47 -35.68 9.93 7.04
C ALA A 47 -36.23 9.92 5.60
N ALA A 48 -35.32 9.98 4.64
CA ALA A 48 -35.69 9.97 3.24
C ALA A 48 -36.56 8.73 3.01
N ASP A 49 -37.83 8.95 2.69
CA ASP A 49 -38.81 7.91 2.45
C ASP A 49 -38.24 6.87 1.49
N TYR A 50 -37.93 5.68 1.97
CA TYR A 50 -37.39 4.57 1.18
C TYR A 50 -38.57 3.81 0.61
N ASP A 51 -39.01 4.20 -0.59
CA ASP A 51 -40.12 3.59 -1.32
C ASP A 51 -39.62 2.80 -2.55
N GLU A 52 -40.52 2.02 -3.16
CA GLU A 52 -40.25 1.22 -4.35
C GLU A 52 -39.73 2.08 -5.53
N GLY A 53 -40.08 3.36 -5.61
CA GLY A 53 -39.64 4.29 -6.64
C GLY A 53 -38.14 4.70 -6.53
N LYS A 54 -37.49 4.45 -5.40
CA LYS A 54 -36.08 4.69 -5.18
C LYS A 54 -35.18 3.51 -5.54
N ILE A 55 -35.78 2.33 -5.83
CA ILE A 55 -35.05 1.17 -6.35
C ILE A 55 -34.80 1.38 -7.85
N ARG A 56 -33.52 1.53 -8.23
CA ARG A 56 -33.11 1.74 -9.62
C ARG A 56 -32.23 0.61 -10.10
N THR A 57 -32.53 0.08 -11.29
CA THR A 57 -31.62 -0.81 -12.01
C THR A 57 -30.69 0.02 -12.87
N LEU A 58 -29.39 -0.14 -12.66
CA LEU A 58 -28.36 0.55 -13.45
C LEU A 58 -27.97 -0.29 -14.66
N SER A 59 -27.66 0.38 -15.79
CA SER A 59 -26.95 -0.27 -16.88
C SER A 59 -25.55 -0.66 -16.42
N TRP A 60 -24.93 -1.62 -17.09
CA TRP A 60 -23.61 -2.14 -16.73
C TRP A 60 -22.54 -1.03 -16.68
N ASN A 61 -22.54 -0.12 -17.67
CA ASN A 61 -21.60 1.00 -17.73
C ASN A 61 -21.87 2.04 -16.64
N ALA A 62 -23.13 2.35 -16.35
CA ALA A 62 -23.52 3.26 -15.28
C ALA A 62 -23.11 2.68 -13.91
N HIS A 63 -23.24 1.37 -13.70
CA HIS A 63 -22.80 0.71 -12.46
C HIS A 63 -21.28 0.79 -12.28
N ILE A 64 -20.49 0.47 -13.34
CA ILE A 64 -19.02 0.58 -13.30
C ILE A 64 -18.59 2.02 -13.00
N ARG A 65 -19.19 3.00 -13.65
CA ARG A 65 -18.87 4.42 -13.47
C ARG A 65 -19.28 4.95 -12.08
N MET A 66 -20.34 4.42 -11.50
CA MET A 66 -20.78 4.80 -10.15
C MET A 66 -19.93 4.15 -9.05
N ARG A 67 -19.40 2.95 -9.29
CA ARG A 67 -18.64 2.15 -8.34
C ARG A 67 -17.31 1.66 -8.93
N PRO A 68 -16.45 2.56 -9.45
CA PRO A 68 -15.20 2.16 -10.12
C PRO A 68 -14.27 1.39 -9.20
N GLY A 69 -14.29 1.69 -7.90
CA GLY A 69 -13.47 1.00 -6.90
C GLY A 69 -13.66 -0.50 -6.82
N MET A 70 -14.82 -1.02 -7.20
CA MET A 70 -15.08 -2.47 -7.27
C MET A 70 -14.32 -3.15 -8.41
N TYR A 71 -13.94 -2.42 -9.45
CA TYR A 71 -13.33 -2.95 -10.68
C TYR A 71 -11.84 -2.63 -10.80
N ILE A 72 -11.44 -1.43 -10.40
CA ILE A 72 -10.08 -0.94 -10.59
C ILE A 72 -9.39 -0.47 -9.29
N GLY A 73 -10.03 -0.65 -8.13
CA GLY A 73 -9.53 -0.10 -6.88
C GLY A 73 -9.69 1.42 -6.80
N LYS A 74 -8.68 2.14 -6.32
CA LYS A 74 -8.75 3.61 -6.24
C LYS A 74 -8.65 4.24 -7.63
N LEU A 75 -9.29 5.39 -7.82
CA LEU A 75 -9.18 6.14 -9.08
C LEU A 75 -7.75 6.68 -9.27
N GLY A 76 -7.32 7.55 -8.36
CA GLY A 76 -6.01 8.19 -8.43
C GLY A 76 -5.84 9.18 -9.58
N ASP A 77 -4.68 9.83 -9.63
CA ASP A 77 -4.28 10.79 -10.65
C ASP A 77 -3.05 10.35 -11.47
N GLY A 78 -2.56 9.14 -11.25
CA GLY A 78 -1.41 8.56 -11.91
C GLY A 78 -0.10 8.73 -11.15
N THR A 79 -0.09 9.38 -9.98
CA THR A 79 1.12 9.57 -9.18
C THR A 79 1.51 8.35 -8.35
N ALA A 80 0.70 7.28 -8.36
CA ALA A 80 0.99 6.04 -7.66
C ALA A 80 0.77 4.81 -8.54
N SER A 81 1.60 3.79 -8.37
CA SER A 81 1.58 2.56 -9.20
C SER A 81 0.31 1.72 -9.09
N ASP A 82 -0.52 1.95 -8.06
CA ASP A 82 -1.79 1.28 -7.82
C ASP A 82 -3.01 2.13 -8.23
N ASP A 83 -2.79 3.25 -8.92
CA ASP A 83 -3.86 4.09 -9.45
C ASP A 83 -4.62 3.40 -10.58
N GLY A 84 -5.91 3.68 -10.66
CA GLY A 84 -6.84 2.99 -11.55
C GLY A 84 -6.47 3.06 -13.02
N ILE A 85 -5.81 4.13 -13.48
CA ILE A 85 -5.36 4.24 -14.89
C ILE A 85 -4.37 3.12 -15.24
N TYR A 86 -3.49 2.72 -14.30
CA TYR A 86 -2.56 1.60 -14.53
C TYR A 86 -3.26 0.25 -14.47
N VAL A 87 -4.36 0.14 -13.71
CA VAL A 87 -5.21 -1.06 -13.72
C VAL A 87 -5.91 -1.19 -15.07
N LEU A 88 -6.40 -0.10 -15.65
CA LEU A 88 -6.97 -0.11 -17.00
C LEU A 88 -5.94 -0.58 -18.05
N LEU A 89 -4.73 -0.03 -18.01
CA LEU A 89 -3.63 -0.45 -18.90
C LEU A 89 -3.33 -1.94 -18.74
N LYS A 90 -3.26 -2.41 -17.50
CA LYS A 90 -2.99 -3.81 -17.16
C LYS A 90 -4.07 -4.75 -17.68
N GLU A 91 -5.36 -4.42 -17.58
CA GLU A 91 -6.45 -5.27 -18.07
C GLU A 91 -6.37 -5.49 -19.60
N VAL A 92 -5.90 -4.49 -20.35
CA VAL A 92 -5.67 -4.66 -21.79
C VAL A 92 -4.42 -5.52 -22.05
N MET A 93 -3.31 -5.25 -21.34
CA MET A 93 -2.07 -6.04 -21.45
C MET A 93 -2.29 -7.51 -21.09
N ASP A 94 -3.07 -7.81 -20.05
CA ASP A 94 -3.37 -9.17 -19.62
C ASP A 94 -4.03 -9.99 -20.75
N ASN A 95 -4.88 -9.37 -21.55
CA ASN A 95 -5.52 -10.04 -22.69
C ASN A 95 -4.49 -10.37 -23.79
N SER A 96 -3.58 -9.43 -24.07
CA SER A 96 -2.50 -9.64 -25.05
C SER A 96 -1.50 -10.72 -24.59
N VAL A 97 -1.19 -10.77 -23.30
CA VAL A 97 -0.32 -11.78 -22.71
C VAL A 97 -0.98 -13.17 -22.70
N ASP A 98 -2.30 -13.23 -22.51
CA ASP A 98 -3.03 -14.50 -22.60
C ASP A 98 -2.93 -15.12 -23.99
N GLU A 99 -2.95 -14.34 -25.08
CA GLU A 99 -2.69 -14.85 -26.45
C GLU A 99 -1.27 -15.43 -26.58
N PHE A 100 -0.26 -14.74 -26.04
CA PHE A 100 1.11 -15.27 -26.01
C PHE A 100 1.20 -16.61 -25.26
N ARG A 101 0.53 -16.75 -24.12
CA ARG A 101 0.48 -17.99 -23.33
C ARG A 101 -0.20 -19.14 -24.06
N MET A 102 -1.10 -18.78 -24.97
CA MET A 102 -1.72 -19.74 -25.90
C MET A 102 -0.85 -20.04 -27.12
N ASN A 103 0.40 -19.57 -27.13
CA ASN A 103 1.39 -19.67 -28.22
C ASN A 103 1.04 -18.86 -29.48
N PHE A 104 0.24 -17.82 -29.35
CA PHE A 104 -0.07 -16.90 -30.43
C PHE A 104 0.56 -15.52 -30.19
N GLY A 105 1.29 -15.04 -31.19
CA GLY A 105 2.04 -13.79 -31.07
C GLY A 105 3.27 -13.90 -30.14
N LYS A 106 4.30 -13.14 -30.41
CA LYS A 106 5.53 -13.08 -29.60
C LYS A 106 5.91 -11.65 -29.25
N GLN A 107 5.13 -10.70 -29.70
CA GLN A 107 5.37 -9.29 -29.47
C GLN A 107 4.08 -8.58 -29.08
N ILE A 108 4.21 -7.58 -28.23
CA ILE A 108 3.14 -6.63 -27.84
C ILE A 108 3.76 -5.25 -27.99
N PHE A 109 3.05 -4.34 -28.68
CA PHE A 109 3.41 -2.95 -28.78
C PHE A 109 2.53 -2.15 -27.82
N ILE A 110 3.13 -1.21 -27.12
CA ILE A 110 2.47 -0.35 -26.14
C ILE A 110 2.99 1.05 -26.37
N ASP A 111 2.12 1.93 -26.79
CA ASP A 111 2.41 3.34 -26.98
C ASP A 111 1.53 4.15 -26.02
N VAL A 112 2.17 4.89 -25.12
CA VAL A 112 1.48 5.67 -24.09
C VAL A 112 1.94 7.11 -24.15
N THR A 113 0.99 8.01 -24.23
CA THR A 113 1.17 9.45 -24.02
C THR A 113 0.78 9.82 -22.59
N GLU A 114 0.78 11.09 -22.25
CA GLU A 114 0.31 11.55 -20.93
C GLU A 114 -1.11 11.09 -20.59
N THR A 115 -2.00 10.98 -21.60
CA THR A 115 -3.44 10.76 -21.37
C THR A 115 -4.02 9.56 -22.11
N THR A 116 -3.32 8.98 -23.08
CA THR A 116 -3.85 7.93 -23.96
C THR A 116 -2.90 6.76 -24.02
N ALA A 117 -3.43 5.55 -24.03
CA ALA A 117 -2.67 4.32 -24.18
C ALA A 117 -3.20 3.50 -25.37
N THR A 118 -2.28 2.99 -26.18
CA THR A 118 -2.54 2.06 -27.29
C THR A 118 -1.76 0.78 -27.08
N ILE A 119 -2.44 -0.36 -27.14
CA ILE A 119 -1.84 -1.69 -26.99
C ILE A 119 -2.21 -2.51 -28.21
N ARG A 120 -1.20 -3.09 -28.89
CA ARG A 120 -1.35 -3.95 -30.05
C ARG A 120 -0.66 -5.29 -29.82
N ASP A 121 -1.41 -6.38 -29.88
CA ASP A 121 -0.88 -7.73 -29.90
C ASP A 121 -0.90 -8.35 -31.31
N PHE A 122 -0.24 -9.46 -31.46
CA PHE A 122 -0.19 -10.26 -32.71
C PHE A 122 -0.69 -11.69 -32.44
N GLY A 123 -1.74 -11.79 -31.61
CA GLY A 123 -2.44 -13.01 -31.32
C GLY A 123 -3.41 -13.42 -32.45
N ARG A 124 -4.41 -14.21 -32.10
CA ARG A 124 -5.41 -14.70 -33.07
C ARG A 124 -6.38 -13.62 -33.56
N GLY A 125 -6.50 -12.54 -32.81
CA GLY A 125 -7.56 -11.57 -32.97
C GLY A 125 -8.90 -12.06 -32.42
N ILE A 126 -9.72 -11.14 -31.95
CA ILE A 126 -11.10 -11.40 -31.50
C ILE A 126 -11.92 -11.83 -32.73
N PRO A 127 -12.81 -12.86 -32.62
CA PRO A 127 -13.75 -13.17 -33.69
C PRO A 127 -14.53 -11.91 -34.13
N LEU A 128 -14.46 -11.56 -35.41
CA LEU A 128 -14.91 -10.25 -35.90
C LEU A 128 -16.37 -9.93 -35.56
N GLY A 129 -17.26 -10.94 -35.61
CA GLY A 129 -18.64 -10.78 -35.18
C GLY A 129 -18.86 -10.54 -33.68
N SER A 130 -17.80 -10.63 -32.87
CA SER A 130 -17.88 -10.48 -31.41
C SER A 130 -17.16 -9.25 -30.86
N VAL A 131 -16.54 -8.41 -31.69
CA VAL A 131 -15.73 -7.24 -31.29
C VAL A 131 -16.55 -6.27 -30.41
N ILE A 132 -17.77 -5.99 -30.81
CA ILE A 132 -18.69 -5.12 -30.04
C ILE A 132 -19.10 -5.81 -28.73
N ASP A 133 -19.51 -7.08 -28.79
CA ASP A 133 -20.07 -7.82 -27.66
C ASP A 133 -19.05 -8.02 -26.54
N VAL A 134 -17.79 -8.30 -26.87
CA VAL A 134 -16.72 -8.45 -25.84
C VAL A 134 -16.37 -7.14 -25.16
N SER A 135 -16.74 -6.00 -25.75
CA SER A 135 -16.46 -4.67 -25.22
C SER A 135 -17.60 -4.08 -24.39
N ASN A 136 -18.85 -4.50 -24.63
CA ASN A 136 -20.04 -3.86 -24.04
C ASN A 136 -21.05 -4.80 -23.38
N LYS A 137 -20.93 -6.13 -23.51
CA LYS A 137 -21.81 -7.06 -22.83
C LYS A 137 -21.13 -7.71 -21.64
N MET A 138 -21.71 -7.57 -20.46
CA MET A 138 -21.23 -8.25 -19.24
C MET A 138 -21.28 -9.77 -19.43
N ASN A 139 -20.34 -10.45 -18.76
CA ASN A 139 -20.23 -11.91 -18.80
C ASN A 139 -20.06 -12.49 -20.22
N THR A 140 -19.45 -11.74 -21.13
CA THR A 140 -19.14 -12.16 -22.50
C THR A 140 -17.63 -12.24 -22.69
N GLY A 141 -17.13 -13.38 -23.10
CA GLY A 141 -15.70 -13.61 -23.38
C GLY A 141 -15.40 -15.08 -23.65
N GLY A 142 -14.35 -15.37 -24.40
CA GLY A 142 -13.92 -16.74 -24.71
C GLY A 142 -13.27 -17.49 -23.55
N LYS A 143 -13.00 -16.80 -22.43
CA LYS A 143 -12.27 -17.34 -21.28
C LYS A 143 -13.14 -18.18 -20.33
N TYR A 144 -14.44 -18.28 -20.56
CA TYR A 144 -15.35 -19.19 -19.85
C TYR A 144 -15.20 -20.65 -20.31
N ASP A 145 -14.60 -20.89 -21.47
CA ASP A 145 -14.29 -22.22 -21.94
C ASP A 145 -12.89 -22.64 -21.46
N SER A 146 -12.85 -23.48 -20.42
CA SER A 146 -11.64 -23.97 -19.78
C SER A 146 -10.75 -24.82 -20.70
N GLU A 147 -11.31 -25.35 -21.81
CA GLU A 147 -10.50 -26.09 -22.79
C GLU A 147 -9.69 -25.15 -23.67
N VAL A 148 -10.20 -23.93 -23.93
CA VAL A 148 -9.55 -22.92 -24.77
C VAL A 148 -8.57 -22.05 -23.98
N PHE A 149 -8.88 -21.76 -22.69
CA PHE A 149 -8.06 -20.89 -21.86
C PHE A 149 -7.77 -21.51 -20.48
N LYS A 150 -6.90 -22.51 -20.42
CA LYS A 150 -6.64 -23.29 -19.19
C LYS A 150 -6.00 -22.50 -18.04
N LYS A 151 -5.35 -21.37 -18.30
CA LYS A 151 -4.55 -20.61 -17.31
C LYS A 151 -4.54 -19.12 -17.59
N SER A 152 -5.70 -18.56 -17.93
CA SER A 152 -5.78 -17.14 -18.22
C SER A 152 -5.76 -16.29 -16.96
N VAL A 153 -5.35 -15.05 -17.09
CA VAL A 153 -5.29 -14.07 -16.01
C VAL A 153 -6.65 -13.42 -15.76
N GLY A 154 -7.41 -13.14 -16.80
CA GLY A 154 -8.68 -12.43 -16.75
C GLY A 154 -9.87 -13.37 -16.91
N MET A 155 -10.36 -13.98 -15.82
CA MET A 155 -11.46 -14.97 -15.88
C MET A 155 -12.86 -14.35 -15.77
N ASN A 156 -13.00 -13.18 -15.17
CA ASN A 156 -14.31 -12.61 -14.86
C ASN A 156 -15.02 -11.95 -16.06
N GLY A 157 -14.35 -11.82 -17.21
CA GLY A 157 -14.93 -11.23 -18.43
C GLY A 157 -15.36 -9.77 -18.28
N VAL A 158 -14.81 -9.03 -17.29
CA VAL A 158 -15.19 -7.65 -16.97
C VAL A 158 -14.11 -6.62 -17.29
N GLY A 159 -12.85 -7.03 -17.50
CA GLY A 159 -11.72 -6.12 -17.64
C GLY A 159 -11.88 -5.10 -18.78
N LEU A 160 -12.07 -5.56 -20.03
CA LEU A 160 -12.30 -4.66 -21.16
C LEU A 160 -13.55 -3.78 -20.99
N LYS A 161 -14.59 -4.28 -20.29
CA LYS A 161 -15.78 -3.49 -19.99
C LYS A 161 -15.45 -2.35 -19.03
N ALA A 162 -14.60 -2.62 -18.05
CA ALA A 162 -14.15 -1.58 -17.12
C ALA A 162 -13.33 -0.52 -17.87
N VAL A 163 -12.39 -0.93 -18.75
CA VAL A 163 -11.64 0.01 -19.59
C VAL A 163 -12.58 0.85 -20.45
N ASN A 164 -13.54 0.23 -21.13
CA ASN A 164 -14.51 0.92 -21.99
C ASN A 164 -15.39 1.90 -21.18
N ALA A 165 -16.01 1.44 -20.09
CA ALA A 165 -16.92 2.26 -19.29
C ALA A 165 -16.23 3.45 -18.60
N LEU A 166 -14.94 3.31 -18.25
CA LEU A 166 -14.18 4.33 -17.55
C LEU A 166 -13.33 5.21 -18.46
N SER A 167 -13.48 5.08 -19.79
CA SER A 167 -12.79 5.87 -20.80
C SER A 167 -13.73 6.85 -21.50
N SER A 168 -13.26 8.05 -21.77
CA SER A 168 -13.93 9.02 -22.61
C SER A 168 -13.86 8.63 -24.09
N SER A 169 -12.81 7.90 -24.48
CA SER A 169 -12.64 7.30 -25.80
C SER A 169 -12.07 5.91 -25.64
N TYR A 170 -12.68 4.92 -26.25
CA TYR A 170 -12.23 3.54 -26.29
C TYR A 170 -12.42 3.02 -27.70
N ILE A 171 -11.34 2.64 -28.35
CA ILE A 171 -11.32 2.09 -29.70
C ILE A 171 -10.73 0.69 -29.64
N ILE A 172 -11.45 -0.27 -30.18
CA ILE A 172 -10.96 -1.65 -30.31
C ILE A 172 -10.99 -2.05 -31.79
N ARG A 173 -9.88 -2.59 -32.26
CA ARG A 173 -9.75 -3.11 -33.61
C ARG A 173 -9.26 -4.56 -33.55
N SER A 174 -9.97 -5.44 -34.20
CA SER A 174 -9.54 -6.83 -34.37
C SER A 174 -9.19 -7.11 -35.83
N ILE A 175 -8.09 -7.80 -36.02
CA ILE A 175 -7.58 -8.21 -37.32
C ILE A 175 -7.47 -9.73 -37.29
N ARG A 176 -8.21 -10.38 -38.20
CA ARG A 176 -8.29 -11.83 -38.24
C ARG A 176 -8.56 -12.34 -39.66
N ASP A 177 -7.72 -13.29 -40.08
CA ASP A 177 -7.88 -14.02 -41.33
C ASP A 177 -8.02 -13.11 -42.57
N GLY A 178 -7.17 -12.05 -42.65
CA GLY A 178 -7.14 -11.08 -43.74
C GLY A 178 -8.27 -10.03 -43.73
N LYS A 179 -8.99 -9.95 -42.61
CA LYS A 179 -10.06 -8.96 -42.41
C LYS A 179 -9.90 -8.21 -41.11
N SER A 180 -10.38 -6.96 -41.08
CA SER A 180 -10.40 -6.17 -39.85
C SER A 180 -11.80 -5.61 -39.57
N GLN A 181 -12.08 -5.38 -38.29
CA GLN A 181 -13.24 -4.67 -37.81
C GLN A 181 -12.86 -3.83 -36.62
N SER A 182 -13.36 -2.59 -36.56
CA SER A 182 -13.18 -1.70 -35.41
C SER A 182 -14.50 -1.26 -34.81
N ALA A 183 -14.47 -0.90 -33.52
CA ALA A 183 -15.59 -0.29 -32.83
C ALA A 183 -15.07 0.81 -31.90
N THR A 184 -15.75 1.95 -31.90
CA THR A 184 -15.45 3.11 -31.06
C THR A 184 -16.55 3.31 -30.04
N PHE A 185 -16.17 3.50 -28.81
CA PHE A 185 -17.09 3.73 -27.70
C PHE A 185 -16.72 4.99 -26.93
N CYS A 186 -17.71 5.57 -26.29
CA CYS A 186 -17.56 6.67 -25.35
C CYS A 186 -18.29 6.29 -24.06
N ARG A 187 -17.55 6.16 -22.94
CA ARG A 187 -18.13 5.83 -21.61
C ARG A 187 -18.97 4.55 -21.59
N GLY A 188 -18.58 3.56 -22.38
CA GLY A 188 -19.29 2.29 -22.51
C GLY A 188 -20.39 2.25 -23.55
N GLU A 189 -20.71 3.36 -24.20
CA GLU A 189 -21.72 3.45 -25.24
C GLU A 189 -21.06 3.39 -26.62
N LEU A 190 -21.61 2.55 -27.51
CA LEU A 190 -21.12 2.42 -28.88
C LEU A 190 -21.42 3.70 -29.65
N VAL A 191 -20.37 4.31 -30.19
CA VAL A 191 -20.46 5.51 -31.05
C VAL A 191 -20.48 5.12 -32.51
N GLU A 192 -19.55 4.25 -32.92
CA GLU A 192 -19.34 3.87 -34.32
C GLU A 192 -18.77 2.45 -34.41
N SER A 193 -19.06 1.74 -35.47
CA SER A 193 -18.40 0.50 -35.84
C SER A 193 -18.12 0.44 -37.32
N SER A 194 -16.91 0.01 -37.71
CA SER A 194 -16.57 -0.20 -39.10
C SER A 194 -17.28 -1.43 -39.69
N PRO A 195 -17.55 -1.44 -40.99
CA PRO A 195 -17.82 -2.68 -41.70
C PRO A 195 -16.58 -3.61 -41.64
N LEU A 196 -16.75 -4.85 -42.14
CA LEU A 196 -15.62 -5.73 -42.39
C LEU A 196 -14.80 -5.21 -43.55
N GLU A 197 -13.51 -4.97 -43.33
CA GLU A 197 -12.57 -4.47 -44.31
C GLU A 197 -11.48 -5.51 -44.57
N ASP A 198 -11.07 -5.67 -45.82
CA ASP A 198 -9.92 -6.52 -46.16
C ASP A 198 -8.60 -5.81 -45.75
N THR A 199 -7.66 -6.55 -45.24
CA THR A 199 -6.37 -6.02 -44.76
C THR A 199 -5.25 -7.04 -44.92
N ASP A 200 -4.05 -6.54 -45.22
CA ASP A 200 -2.81 -7.34 -45.26
C ASP A 200 -2.09 -7.37 -43.90
N GLU A 201 -2.62 -6.70 -42.90
CA GLU A 201 -2.01 -6.67 -41.59
C GLU A 201 -2.08 -8.05 -40.89
N PRO A 202 -1.06 -8.38 -40.09
CA PRO A 202 -1.06 -9.63 -39.32
C PRO A 202 -2.19 -9.66 -38.30
N ASN A 203 -2.70 -10.87 -38.04
CA ASN A 203 -3.73 -11.10 -37.03
C ASN A 203 -3.36 -10.49 -35.67
N GLY A 204 -4.37 -10.12 -34.88
CA GLY A 204 -4.22 -9.66 -33.51
C GLY A 204 -5.28 -8.63 -33.12
N THR A 205 -5.11 -8.02 -31.95
CA THR A 205 -6.04 -7.03 -31.40
C THR A 205 -5.29 -5.75 -31.09
N GLU A 206 -5.90 -4.63 -31.37
CA GLU A 206 -5.44 -3.29 -30.99
C GLU A 206 -6.51 -2.59 -30.17
N VAL A 207 -6.10 -2.05 -29.03
CA VAL A 207 -6.98 -1.29 -28.14
C VAL A 207 -6.34 0.05 -27.83
N THR A 208 -7.05 1.13 -28.14
CA THR A 208 -6.67 2.49 -27.75
C THR A 208 -7.71 3.06 -26.80
N PHE A 209 -7.27 3.59 -25.66
CA PHE A 209 -8.19 4.19 -24.71
C PHE A 209 -7.62 5.44 -24.05
N THR A 210 -8.54 6.36 -23.73
CA THR A 210 -8.28 7.60 -22.98
C THR A 210 -9.18 7.59 -21.76
N PRO A 211 -8.65 7.43 -20.54
CA PRO A 211 -9.42 7.50 -19.30
C PRO A 211 -10.28 8.77 -19.23
N ASP A 212 -11.47 8.67 -18.62
CA ASP A 212 -12.40 9.80 -18.57
C ASP A 212 -11.99 10.79 -17.47
N SER A 213 -11.62 12.02 -17.89
CA SER A 213 -11.22 13.11 -16.99
C SER A 213 -12.30 13.55 -15.99
N GLN A 214 -13.56 13.17 -16.21
CA GLN A 214 -14.63 13.37 -15.23
C GLN A 214 -14.46 12.48 -13.99
N LEU A 215 -13.83 11.32 -14.14
CA LEU A 215 -13.55 10.38 -13.07
C LEU A 215 -12.11 10.48 -12.59
N PHE A 216 -11.16 10.50 -13.53
CA PHE A 216 -9.72 10.62 -13.25
C PHE A 216 -9.31 12.10 -13.41
N ARG A 217 -9.36 12.83 -12.31
CA ARG A 217 -9.05 14.27 -12.35
C ARG A 217 -7.54 14.50 -12.44
N ASN A 218 -7.12 15.36 -13.38
CA ASN A 218 -5.72 15.78 -13.57
C ASN A 218 -4.74 14.61 -13.68
N TYR A 219 -5.17 13.47 -14.24
CA TYR A 219 -4.33 12.29 -14.34
C TYR A 219 -3.29 12.44 -15.45
N ALA A 220 -2.17 11.78 -15.26
CA ALA A 220 -1.17 11.53 -16.29
C ALA A 220 -0.57 10.13 -16.14
N PHE A 221 -0.24 9.49 -17.29
CA PHE A 221 0.55 8.27 -17.27
C PHE A 221 2.03 8.61 -17.10
N HIS A 222 2.68 7.97 -16.14
CA HIS A 222 4.12 8.10 -15.90
C HIS A 222 4.85 6.81 -16.26
N GLU A 223 5.91 6.93 -17.08
CA GLU A 223 6.70 5.77 -17.52
C GLU A 223 7.32 5.00 -16.35
N GLU A 224 7.65 5.68 -15.28
CA GLU A 224 8.24 5.08 -14.08
C GLU A 224 7.37 3.98 -13.45
N PHE A 225 6.04 4.01 -13.63
CA PHE A 225 5.14 2.95 -13.15
C PHE A 225 4.85 1.90 -14.24
N ILE A 226 4.93 2.28 -15.51
CA ILE A 226 4.66 1.38 -16.63
C ILE A 226 5.87 0.47 -16.91
N ILE A 227 7.09 0.99 -16.88
CA ILE A 227 8.32 0.22 -17.16
C ILE A 227 8.47 -0.99 -16.24
N PRO A 228 8.31 -0.89 -14.90
CA PRO A 228 8.33 -2.06 -14.01
C PRO A 228 7.24 -3.09 -14.33
N MET A 229 6.04 -2.63 -14.69
CA MET A 229 4.94 -3.50 -15.12
C MET A 229 5.32 -4.28 -16.39
N VAL A 230 5.80 -3.59 -17.42
CA VAL A 230 6.25 -4.19 -18.69
C VAL A 230 7.38 -5.20 -18.45
N LYS A 231 8.38 -4.86 -17.64
CA LYS A 231 9.47 -5.76 -17.28
C LYS A 231 8.95 -7.03 -16.58
N ASN A 232 8.02 -6.89 -15.64
CA ASN A 232 7.42 -8.03 -14.94
C ASN A 232 6.73 -8.99 -15.92
N TYR A 233 6.00 -8.48 -16.91
CA TYR A 233 5.39 -9.33 -17.94
C TYR A 233 6.46 -10.10 -18.75
N THR A 234 7.58 -9.46 -19.08
CA THR A 234 8.65 -10.15 -19.83
C THR A 234 9.39 -11.19 -18.99
N TYR A 235 9.58 -10.96 -17.69
CA TYR A 235 10.18 -11.93 -16.77
C TYR A 235 9.30 -13.16 -16.57
N LEU A 236 7.98 -12.96 -16.49
CA LEU A 236 7.03 -14.06 -16.27
C LEU A 236 6.66 -14.82 -17.53
N ASN A 237 6.98 -14.28 -18.70
CA ASN A 237 6.66 -14.85 -19.99
C ASN A 237 7.91 -14.85 -20.88
N THR A 238 8.83 -15.76 -20.59
CA THR A 238 10.10 -15.91 -21.34
C THR A 238 9.83 -16.09 -22.83
N GLY A 239 10.47 -15.27 -23.66
CA GLY A 239 10.27 -15.27 -25.12
C GLY A 239 9.24 -14.25 -25.61
N LEU A 240 8.48 -13.63 -24.72
CA LEU A 240 7.67 -12.46 -25.02
C LEU A 240 8.57 -11.25 -25.16
N ALA A 241 8.35 -10.44 -26.20
CA ALA A 241 8.92 -9.11 -26.34
C ALA A 241 7.82 -8.06 -26.23
N VAL A 242 8.02 -7.07 -25.36
CA VAL A 242 7.16 -5.90 -25.27
C VAL A 242 7.94 -4.70 -25.78
N VAL A 243 7.36 -3.97 -26.73
CA VAL A 243 7.91 -2.72 -27.22
C VAL A 243 7.07 -1.59 -26.62
N PHE A 244 7.66 -0.84 -25.71
CA PHE A 244 7.01 0.27 -25.02
C PHE A 244 7.64 1.58 -25.46
N ASN A 245 6.86 2.47 -26.03
CA ASN A 245 7.30 3.75 -26.61
C ASN A 245 8.58 3.59 -27.48
N GLY A 246 8.58 2.57 -28.38
CA GLY A 246 9.71 2.26 -29.26
C GLY A 246 10.86 1.49 -28.58
N ARG A 247 10.89 1.36 -27.25
CA ARG A 247 11.94 0.63 -26.54
C ARG A 247 11.54 -0.81 -26.30
N ARG A 248 12.40 -1.76 -26.71
CA ARG A 248 12.14 -3.20 -26.60
C ARG A 248 12.58 -3.76 -25.25
N TYR A 249 11.68 -4.49 -24.60
CA TYR A 249 11.90 -5.25 -23.36
C TYR A 249 11.68 -6.74 -23.62
N SER A 250 12.55 -7.59 -23.11
CA SER A 250 12.41 -9.06 -23.17
C SER A 250 13.33 -9.70 -22.15
N SER A 251 12.97 -10.87 -21.64
CA SER A 251 13.81 -11.65 -20.73
C SER A 251 14.12 -13.02 -21.33
N ARG A 252 15.34 -13.52 -21.10
CA ARG A 252 15.79 -14.85 -21.49
C ARG A 252 15.74 -15.85 -20.33
N ASN A 253 15.98 -15.36 -19.11
CA ASN A 253 16.12 -16.21 -17.93
C ASN A 253 14.93 -16.09 -16.96
N GLY A 254 13.89 -15.34 -17.31
CA GLY A 254 12.66 -15.25 -16.53
C GLY A 254 12.84 -14.64 -15.13
N LEU A 255 12.41 -15.35 -14.09
CA LEU A 255 12.52 -14.87 -12.70
C LEU A 255 13.97 -14.64 -12.24
N LEU A 256 14.96 -15.27 -12.89
CA LEU A 256 16.36 -15.03 -12.58
C LEU A 256 16.77 -13.61 -12.99
N ASP A 257 16.32 -13.12 -14.16
CA ASP A 257 16.57 -11.75 -14.61
C ASP A 257 15.81 -10.77 -13.72
N LEU A 258 14.56 -11.09 -13.33
CA LEU A 258 13.78 -10.30 -12.38
C LEU A 258 14.55 -10.11 -11.07
N LEU A 259 15.09 -11.18 -10.51
CA LEU A 259 15.79 -11.10 -9.23
C LEU A 259 17.04 -10.22 -9.35
N ARG A 260 17.85 -10.43 -10.42
CA ARG A 260 19.07 -9.65 -10.67
C ARG A 260 18.81 -8.17 -10.88
N ASP A 261 17.77 -7.83 -11.63
CA ASP A 261 17.43 -6.43 -11.91
C ASP A 261 16.86 -5.68 -10.68
N ASN A 262 16.38 -6.43 -9.68
CA ASN A 262 15.71 -5.86 -8.52
C ASN A 262 16.55 -5.93 -7.23
N MET A 263 17.62 -6.71 -7.21
CA MET A 263 18.48 -6.79 -6.03
C MET A 263 19.26 -5.50 -5.83
N SER A 264 19.23 -4.99 -4.61
CA SER A 264 20.01 -3.79 -4.20
C SER A 264 21.41 -4.13 -3.74
N LYS A 265 21.73 -5.41 -3.48
CA LYS A 265 23.03 -5.90 -3.02
C LYS A 265 23.43 -7.16 -3.76
N ASP A 266 24.74 -7.38 -3.87
CA ASP A 266 25.27 -8.59 -4.50
C ASP A 266 24.80 -9.88 -3.77
N PRO A 267 24.45 -10.92 -4.52
CA PRO A 267 24.12 -12.21 -3.95
C PRO A 267 25.35 -12.87 -3.32
N LEU A 268 25.18 -13.52 -2.18
CA LEU A 268 26.28 -14.26 -1.51
C LEU A 268 26.73 -15.51 -2.28
N TYR A 269 25.85 -16.03 -3.13
CA TYR A 269 26.10 -17.18 -4.02
C TYR A 269 25.24 -17.03 -5.28
N PRO A 270 25.59 -17.69 -6.39
CA PRO A 270 24.78 -17.65 -7.60
C PRO A 270 23.34 -18.02 -7.29
N PRO A 271 22.34 -17.22 -7.72
CA PRO A 271 20.95 -17.50 -7.41
C PRO A 271 20.52 -18.89 -7.85
N ILE A 272 19.93 -19.66 -6.96
CA ILE A 272 19.39 -20.99 -7.20
C ILE A 272 18.11 -20.84 -8.02
N HIS A 273 18.09 -21.35 -9.25
CA HIS A 273 16.95 -21.26 -10.15
C HIS A 273 16.32 -22.64 -10.35
N LEU A 274 15.10 -22.81 -9.88
CA LEU A 274 14.35 -24.06 -9.91
C LEU A 274 13.11 -23.89 -10.79
N LYS A 275 12.95 -24.77 -11.79
CA LYS A 275 11.79 -24.77 -12.69
C LYS A 275 11.06 -26.10 -12.61
N GLY A 276 9.75 -26.03 -12.48
CA GLY A 276 8.84 -27.17 -12.52
C GLY A 276 7.62 -26.87 -13.39
N PHE A 277 6.74 -27.84 -13.48
CA PHE A 277 5.45 -27.61 -14.11
C PHE A 277 4.59 -26.74 -13.21
N ASP A 278 4.17 -25.57 -13.72
CA ASP A 278 3.36 -24.60 -13.01
C ASP A 278 4.03 -23.91 -11.80
N ILE A 279 5.35 -24.03 -11.66
CA ILE A 279 6.10 -23.35 -10.59
C ILE A 279 7.51 -23.01 -11.08
N GLU A 280 7.91 -21.77 -10.82
CA GLU A 280 9.28 -21.28 -11.02
C GLU A 280 9.72 -20.52 -9.78
N VAL A 281 10.95 -20.78 -9.34
CA VAL A 281 11.48 -20.20 -8.10
C VAL A 281 12.93 -19.80 -8.31
N VAL A 282 13.30 -18.63 -7.78
CA VAL A 282 14.70 -18.19 -7.69
C VAL A 282 14.99 -17.80 -6.25
N ILE A 283 16.10 -18.27 -5.69
CA ILE A 283 16.47 -18.08 -4.29
C ILE A 283 17.93 -17.67 -4.19
N THR A 284 18.24 -16.66 -3.42
CA THR A 284 19.60 -16.33 -2.96
C THR A 284 19.56 -15.65 -1.61
N HIS A 285 20.73 -15.46 -0.99
CA HIS A 285 20.90 -14.59 0.17
C HIS A 285 21.79 -13.40 -0.21
N ALA A 286 21.56 -12.28 0.44
CA ALA A 286 22.37 -11.06 0.35
C ALA A 286 22.71 -10.55 1.75
N ASN A 287 23.74 -9.69 1.84
CA ASN A 287 24.11 -9.03 3.10
C ASN A 287 23.16 -7.86 3.38
N GLN A 288 21.94 -8.20 3.77
CA GLN A 288 20.90 -7.25 4.15
C GLN A 288 20.14 -7.75 5.38
N TYR A 289 19.51 -6.81 6.09
CA TYR A 289 18.55 -7.14 7.13
C TYR A 289 17.18 -7.40 6.50
N GLY A 290 16.45 -8.36 7.07
CA GLY A 290 15.10 -8.71 6.59
C GLY A 290 15.10 -9.69 5.43
N GLU A 291 13.92 -9.84 4.84
CA GLU A 291 13.58 -10.79 3.77
C GLU A 291 13.01 -10.00 2.60
N GLU A 292 13.31 -10.38 1.37
CA GLU A 292 12.76 -9.74 0.18
C GLU A 292 12.15 -10.78 -0.75
N TYR A 293 10.88 -10.56 -1.14
CA TYR A 293 10.14 -11.52 -1.93
C TYR A 293 9.39 -10.87 -3.08
N TYR A 294 9.46 -11.52 -4.23
CA TYR A 294 8.69 -11.23 -5.43
C TYR A 294 7.78 -12.42 -5.70
N SER A 295 6.47 -12.25 -5.53
CA SER A 295 5.53 -13.35 -5.66
C SER A 295 4.50 -13.12 -6.75
N PHE A 296 4.20 -14.16 -7.53
CA PHE A 296 3.34 -14.09 -8.69
C PHE A 296 2.42 -15.30 -8.79
N VAL A 297 1.19 -15.04 -9.23
CA VAL A 297 0.19 -16.07 -9.52
C VAL A 297 -0.41 -15.80 -10.89
N ASN A 298 -0.34 -16.76 -11.81
CA ASN A 298 -0.83 -16.62 -13.20
C ASN A 298 -0.30 -15.35 -13.89
N GLY A 299 0.92 -14.91 -13.54
CA GLY A 299 1.51 -13.67 -14.09
C GLY A 299 1.09 -12.38 -13.38
N GLN A 300 0.24 -12.45 -12.36
CA GLN A 300 -0.12 -11.29 -11.52
C GLN A 300 0.86 -11.12 -10.38
N HIS A 301 1.37 -9.92 -10.19
CA HIS A 301 2.22 -9.59 -9.05
C HIS A 301 1.37 -9.49 -7.77
N THR A 302 1.56 -10.45 -6.88
CA THR A 302 0.86 -10.48 -5.59
C THR A 302 1.66 -9.73 -4.54
N THR A 303 1.54 -8.41 -4.53
CA THR A 303 2.33 -7.51 -3.66
C THR A 303 2.11 -7.77 -2.17
N GLN A 304 0.95 -8.28 -1.79
CA GLN A 304 0.62 -8.70 -0.43
C GLN A 304 0.81 -10.21 -0.19
N GLY A 305 1.38 -10.92 -1.18
CA GLY A 305 1.65 -12.36 -1.08
C GLY A 305 0.39 -13.22 -1.15
N GLY A 306 0.20 -14.08 -0.16
CA GLY A 306 -0.92 -15.02 -0.05
C GLY A 306 -0.46 -16.44 0.28
N THR A 307 -1.33 -17.43 0.07
CA THR A 307 -1.10 -18.82 0.46
C THR A 307 0.17 -19.42 -0.14
N HIS A 308 0.50 -19.07 -1.39
CA HIS A 308 1.70 -19.57 -2.09
C HIS A 308 3.00 -19.01 -1.50
N LEU A 309 3.05 -17.72 -1.16
CA LEU A 309 4.23 -17.11 -0.57
C LEU A 309 4.47 -17.63 0.85
N THR A 310 3.40 -17.79 1.63
CA THR A 310 3.48 -18.39 2.97
C THR A 310 4.02 -19.83 2.89
N ALA A 311 3.48 -20.63 1.98
CA ALA A 311 3.94 -21.99 1.72
C ALA A 311 5.41 -22.04 1.29
N PHE A 312 5.82 -21.12 0.43
CA PHE A 312 7.19 -21.01 -0.04
C PHE A 312 8.17 -20.70 1.08
N LYS A 313 7.88 -19.66 1.90
CA LYS A 313 8.72 -19.28 3.05
C LYS A 313 8.92 -20.45 4.03
N GLU A 314 7.85 -21.16 4.32
CA GLU A 314 7.89 -22.33 5.21
C GLU A 314 8.68 -23.47 4.59
N ALA A 315 8.43 -23.79 3.31
CA ALA A 315 9.09 -24.90 2.62
C ALA A 315 10.60 -24.70 2.51
N VAL A 316 11.06 -23.49 2.12
CA VAL A 316 12.49 -23.16 2.02
C VAL A 316 13.15 -23.32 3.40
N SER A 317 12.54 -22.72 4.42
CA SER A 317 13.09 -22.78 5.79
C SER A 317 13.18 -24.21 6.31
N ARG A 318 12.14 -25.01 6.09
CA ARG A 318 12.08 -26.42 6.50
C ARG A 318 13.12 -27.26 5.75
N THR A 319 13.22 -27.12 4.42
CA THR A 319 14.16 -27.90 3.61
C THR A 319 15.60 -27.61 3.99
N ILE A 320 15.99 -26.35 4.17
CA ILE A 320 17.35 -25.97 4.59
C ILE A 320 17.65 -26.50 6.00
N LYS A 321 16.70 -26.39 6.93
CA LYS A 321 16.82 -26.93 8.29
C LYS A 321 17.01 -28.46 8.30
N GLU A 322 16.19 -29.19 7.52
CA GLU A 322 16.27 -30.65 7.37
C GLU A 322 17.60 -31.06 6.74
N TYR A 323 18.05 -30.38 5.68
CA TYR A 323 19.30 -30.65 4.98
C TYR A 323 20.51 -30.60 5.91
N PHE A 324 20.61 -29.57 6.76
CA PHE A 324 21.73 -29.44 7.68
C PHE A 324 21.57 -30.27 8.95
N GLY A 325 20.41 -30.82 9.24
CA GLY A 325 20.14 -31.60 10.45
C GLY A 325 20.35 -30.81 11.75
N LYS A 326 20.30 -29.46 11.71
CA LYS A 326 20.51 -28.55 12.83
C LYS A 326 19.22 -27.84 13.19
N ASN A 327 19.04 -27.56 14.49
CA ASN A 327 17.82 -26.91 14.99
C ASN A 327 17.89 -25.37 14.83
N PHE A 328 18.06 -24.89 13.58
CA PHE A 328 17.97 -23.46 13.30
C PHE A 328 16.54 -22.94 13.44
N GLU A 329 16.40 -21.69 13.86
CA GLU A 329 15.13 -20.97 13.74
C GLU A 329 14.86 -20.60 12.28
N TYR A 330 13.60 -20.62 11.86
CA TYR A 330 13.22 -20.26 10.48
C TYR A 330 13.58 -18.81 10.13
N SER A 331 13.55 -17.91 11.12
CA SER A 331 13.99 -16.53 10.97
C SER A 331 15.47 -16.42 10.60
N ASP A 332 16.34 -17.25 11.23
CA ASP A 332 17.78 -17.23 10.94
C ASP A 332 18.07 -17.65 9.49
N ILE A 333 17.30 -18.63 8.99
CA ILE A 333 17.40 -19.12 7.61
C ILE A 333 16.93 -18.05 6.62
N ARG A 334 15.88 -17.29 6.96
CA ARG A 334 15.32 -16.29 6.07
C ARG A 334 16.01 -14.93 6.14
N THR A 335 16.85 -14.69 7.14
CA THR A 335 17.59 -13.42 7.26
C THR A 335 18.50 -13.19 6.04
N GLY A 336 18.25 -12.12 5.32
CA GLY A 336 18.95 -11.78 4.08
C GLY A 336 18.46 -12.56 2.85
N LEU A 337 17.39 -13.34 2.97
CA LEU A 337 16.82 -14.10 1.84
C LEU A 337 16.19 -13.15 0.82
N VAL A 338 16.59 -13.29 -0.42
CA VAL A 338 16.00 -12.63 -1.59
C VAL A 338 15.49 -13.71 -2.53
N ALA A 339 14.18 -13.71 -2.80
CA ALA A 339 13.60 -14.78 -3.60
C ALA A 339 12.44 -14.30 -4.47
N ALA A 340 12.26 -14.99 -5.59
CA ALA A 340 11.10 -14.85 -6.46
C ALA A 340 10.37 -16.20 -6.58
N VAL A 341 9.04 -16.17 -6.53
CA VAL A 341 8.20 -17.34 -6.72
C VAL A 341 7.03 -17.03 -7.64
N ALA A 342 6.85 -17.82 -8.68
CA ALA A 342 5.71 -17.75 -9.59
C ALA A 342 5.04 -19.13 -9.66
N ILE A 343 3.73 -19.15 -9.50
CA ILE A 343 2.92 -20.36 -9.66
C ILE A 343 1.75 -20.11 -10.63
N ASN A 344 1.27 -21.18 -11.26
CA ASN A 344 0.02 -21.15 -12.00
C ASN A 344 -1.03 -21.98 -11.24
N VAL A 345 -2.17 -21.35 -11.00
CA VAL A 345 -3.33 -21.91 -10.30
C VAL A 345 -4.50 -21.92 -11.26
N GLN A 346 -5.24 -23.00 -11.30
CA GLN A 346 -6.48 -23.05 -12.06
C GLN A 346 -7.57 -22.36 -11.22
N GLU A 347 -8.27 -21.39 -11.81
CA GLU A 347 -9.30 -20.59 -11.15
C GLU A 347 -8.85 -19.96 -9.83
N PRO A 348 -7.82 -19.10 -9.83
CA PRO A 348 -7.30 -18.49 -8.62
C PRO A 348 -8.32 -17.57 -7.96
N GLN A 349 -8.50 -17.74 -6.66
CA GLN A 349 -9.31 -16.86 -5.82
C GLN A 349 -8.41 -15.84 -5.15
N PHE A 350 -8.61 -14.56 -5.47
CA PHE A 350 -7.91 -13.45 -4.83
C PHE A 350 -8.82 -12.76 -3.80
N GLU A 351 -8.23 -12.15 -2.78
CA GLU A 351 -8.99 -11.43 -1.75
C GLU A 351 -9.65 -10.14 -2.28
N SER A 352 -9.15 -9.59 -3.40
CA SER A 352 -9.70 -8.40 -4.05
C SER A 352 -9.59 -8.48 -5.57
N GLN A 353 -10.36 -7.67 -6.28
CA GLN A 353 -10.30 -7.56 -7.75
C GLN A 353 -8.94 -7.04 -8.25
N THR A 354 -8.20 -6.29 -7.45
CA THR A 354 -6.83 -5.84 -7.77
C THR A 354 -5.80 -6.97 -7.76
N LYS A 355 -6.20 -8.18 -7.33
CA LYS A 355 -5.42 -9.44 -7.39
C LYS A 355 -4.07 -9.38 -6.67
N VAL A 356 -3.97 -8.57 -5.61
CA VAL A 356 -2.72 -8.35 -4.87
C VAL A 356 -2.38 -9.45 -3.87
N LYS A 357 -3.36 -10.31 -3.50
CA LYS A 357 -3.18 -11.38 -2.52
C LYS A 357 -3.96 -12.65 -2.92
N LEU A 358 -3.26 -13.79 -2.96
CA LEU A 358 -3.88 -15.09 -3.26
C LEU A 358 -4.56 -15.67 -2.02
N GLY A 359 -5.85 -15.99 -2.13
CA GLY A 359 -6.64 -16.68 -1.09
C GLY A 359 -6.86 -18.17 -1.34
N SER A 360 -6.64 -18.67 -2.57
CA SER A 360 -6.87 -20.09 -2.92
C SER A 360 -6.15 -21.04 -1.98
N LYS A 361 -6.86 -22.10 -1.57
CA LYS A 361 -6.28 -23.21 -0.79
C LYS A 361 -5.67 -24.28 -1.69
N ASP A 362 -6.25 -24.53 -2.85
CA ASP A 362 -5.88 -25.61 -3.77
C ASP A 362 -5.38 -25.05 -5.10
N ILE A 363 -4.53 -25.80 -5.79
CA ILE A 363 -3.99 -25.45 -7.12
C ILE A 363 -5.05 -25.60 -8.21
N LYS A 364 -5.94 -26.58 -8.03
CA LYS A 364 -7.10 -26.87 -8.90
C LYS A 364 -8.14 -27.63 -8.11
N GLU A 365 -9.36 -27.69 -8.61
CA GLU A 365 -10.43 -28.46 -8.01
C GLU A 365 -10.02 -29.93 -7.90
N GLY A 366 -10.15 -30.53 -6.70
CA GLY A 366 -9.72 -31.90 -6.40
C GLY A 366 -8.22 -32.14 -6.48
N GLY A 367 -7.41 -31.10 -6.63
CA GLY A 367 -5.95 -31.16 -6.69
C GLY A 367 -5.26 -31.03 -5.32
N PRO A 368 -3.94 -30.98 -5.31
CA PRO A 368 -3.20 -30.73 -4.08
C PRO A 368 -3.42 -29.29 -3.58
N THR A 369 -3.31 -29.11 -2.25
CA THR A 369 -3.27 -27.77 -1.71
C THR A 369 -2.04 -27.00 -2.22
N VAL A 370 -2.16 -25.67 -2.28
CA VAL A 370 -1.04 -24.77 -2.63
C VAL A 370 0.17 -25.04 -1.74
N ALA A 371 -0.08 -25.23 -0.44
CA ALA A 371 0.99 -25.53 0.53
C ALA A 371 1.70 -26.84 0.23
N LYS A 372 0.97 -27.89 -0.13
CA LYS A 372 1.55 -29.18 -0.51
C LYS A 372 2.29 -29.10 -1.84
N PHE A 373 1.71 -28.45 -2.84
CA PHE A 373 2.31 -28.32 -4.18
C PHE A 373 3.64 -27.58 -4.13
N VAL A 374 3.68 -26.41 -3.48
CA VAL A 374 4.91 -25.64 -3.33
C VAL A 374 5.89 -26.36 -2.41
N GLY A 375 5.40 -26.94 -1.31
CA GLY A 375 6.23 -27.67 -0.34
C GLY A 375 6.94 -28.86 -0.92
N ASP A 376 6.23 -29.73 -1.64
CA ASP A 376 6.80 -30.93 -2.27
C ASP A 376 7.82 -30.56 -3.36
N PHE A 377 7.54 -29.51 -4.14
CA PHE A 377 8.47 -29.00 -5.14
C PHE A 377 9.77 -28.48 -4.52
N ILE A 378 9.67 -27.58 -3.55
CA ILE A 378 10.85 -27.00 -2.90
C ILE A 378 11.65 -28.09 -2.19
N LYS A 379 11.00 -28.96 -1.43
CA LYS A 379 11.68 -30.06 -0.74
C LYS A 379 12.49 -30.90 -1.70
N ARG A 380 11.94 -31.31 -2.82
CA ARG A 380 12.62 -32.16 -3.81
C ARG A 380 13.73 -31.42 -4.55
N GLU A 381 13.42 -30.26 -5.11
CA GLU A 381 14.35 -29.59 -6.02
C GLU A 381 15.47 -28.85 -5.29
N LEU A 382 15.15 -28.17 -4.17
CA LEU A 382 16.13 -27.46 -3.36
C LEU A 382 17.08 -28.44 -2.64
N ASP A 383 16.54 -29.52 -2.08
CA ASP A 383 17.36 -30.57 -1.45
C ASP A 383 18.32 -31.20 -2.45
N ASN A 384 17.83 -31.59 -3.63
CA ASN A 384 18.66 -32.11 -4.71
C ASN A 384 19.72 -31.10 -5.17
N TYR A 385 19.38 -29.80 -5.22
CA TYR A 385 20.34 -28.77 -5.60
C TYR A 385 21.45 -28.64 -4.57
N LEU A 386 21.12 -28.60 -3.30
CA LEU A 386 22.10 -28.46 -2.21
C LEU A 386 23.06 -29.66 -2.14
N HIS A 387 22.57 -30.87 -2.39
CA HIS A 387 23.42 -32.06 -2.46
C HIS A 387 24.40 -32.05 -3.65
N ARG A 388 24.07 -31.36 -4.73
CA ARG A 388 24.93 -31.25 -5.93
C ARG A 388 25.89 -30.07 -5.87
N ASN A 389 25.60 -29.06 -5.07
CA ASN A 389 26.33 -27.79 -5.01
C ASN A 389 26.73 -27.51 -3.55
N LEU A 390 27.69 -28.27 -3.06
CA LEU A 390 28.13 -28.24 -1.66
C LEU A 390 28.75 -26.88 -1.29
N ASP A 391 29.41 -26.22 -2.22
CA ASP A 391 29.94 -24.87 -2.08
C ASP A 391 28.86 -23.85 -1.76
N VAL A 392 27.73 -23.91 -2.45
CA VAL A 392 26.55 -23.06 -2.17
C VAL A 392 25.95 -23.42 -0.81
N ALA A 393 25.83 -24.72 -0.49
CA ALA A 393 25.33 -25.18 0.79
C ALA A 393 26.19 -24.66 1.96
N ASP A 394 27.52 -24.67 1.81
CA ASP A 394 28.43 -24.14 2.83
C ASP A 394 28.26 -22.63 3.03
N VAL A 395 28.08 -21.83 1.97
CA VAL A 395 27.80 -20.40 2.09
C VAL A 395 26.47 -20.16 2.81
N ILE A 396 25.42 -20.93 2.49
CA ILE A 396 24.13 -20.86 3.18
C ILE A 396 24.30 -21.19 4.67
N LEU A 397 25.03 -22.27 4.99
CA LEU A 397 25.30 -22.68 6.37
C LEU A 397 25.99 -21.55 7.15
N HIS A 398 27.02 -20.94 6.57
CA HIS A 398 27.74 -19.82 7.20
C HIS A 398 26.82 -18.65 7.46
N LYS A 399 25.99 -18.28 6.48
CA LYS A 399 25.02 -17.18 6.61
C LYS A 399 23.99 -17.45 7.71
N VAL A 400 23.42 -18.66 7.77
CA VAL A 400 22.46 -19.05 8.81
C VAL A 400 23.10 -19.04 10.19
N GLN A 401 24.34 -19.55 10.33
CA GLN A 401 25.07 -19.52 11.60
C GLN A 401 25.46 -18.12 12.04
N GLU A 402 25.77 -17.20 11.11
CA GLU A 402 25.97 -15.79 11.39
C GLU A 402 24.68 -15.18 11.92
N SER A 403 23.56 -15.37 11.22
CA SER A 403 22.24 -14.87 11.60
C SER A 403 21.80 -15.41 12.98
N GLU A 404 22.05 -16.70 13.27
CA GLU A 404 21.78 -17.29 14.58
C GLU A 404 22.62 -16.63 15.69
N ARG A 405 23.92 -16.41 15.44
CA ARG A 405 24.81 -15.72 16.39
C ARG A 405 24.35 -14.30 16.66
N ASP A 406 24.00 -13.58 15.61
CA ASP A 406 23.51 -12.19 15.69
C ASP A 406 22.19 -12.15 16.46
N ARG A 407 21.23 -13.00 16.13
CA ARG A 407 19.94 -13.10 16.86
C ARG A 407 20.15 -13.42 18.35
N LYS A 408 21.01 -14.38 18.68
CA LYS A 408 21.32 -14.73 20.08
C LYS A 408 22.00 -13.58 20.81
N ALA A 409 22.94 -12.90 20.18
CA ALA A 409 23.57 -11.71 20.72
C ALA A 409 22.56 -10.57 20.93
N MET A 410 21.72 -10.35 19.91
CA MET A 410 20.67 -9.32 19.95
C MET A 410 19.60 -9.61 21.00
N SER A 411 19.15 -10.86 21.14
CA SER A 411 18.13 -11.22 22.14
C SER A 411 18.61 -10.89 23.56
N GLY A 412 19.89 -11.07 23.86
CA GLY A 412 20.48 -10.65 25.12
C GLY A 412 20.48 -9.13 25.31
N ILE A 413 20.80 -8.38 24.25
CA ILE A 413 20.80 -6.92 24.26
C ILE A 413 19.38 -6.38 24.34
N THR A 414 18.47 -6.90 23.51
CA THR A 414 17.05 -6.51 23.50
C THR A 414 16.39 -6.80 24.86
N ARG A 415 16.69 -7.95 25.47
CA ARG A 415 16.20 -8.25 26.83
C ARG A 415 16.66 -7.21 27.83
N LYS A 416 17.95 -6.86 27.84
CA LYS A 416 18.50 -5.81 28.73
C LYS A 416 17.89 -4.44 28.41
N ALA A 417 17.74 -4.11 27.14
CA ALA A 417 17.10 -2.87 26.70
C ALA A 417 15.64 -2.81 27.11
N ARG A 418 14.87 -3.91 26.96
CA ARG A 418 13.49 -4.04 27.46
C ARG A 418 13.37 -3.95 28.97
N GLU A 419 14.29 -4.58 29.71
CA GLU A 419 14.34 -4.46 31.18
C GLU A 419 14.60 -3.00 31.57
N LYS A 420 15.50 -2.31 30.84
CA LYS A 420 15.78 -0.88 31.02
C LYS A 420 14.57 -0.02 30.62
N ALA A 421 13.98 -0.26 29.46
CA ALA A 421 12.77 0.42 29.00
C ALA A 421 11.56 0.17 29.92
N LYS A 422 11.36 -1.05 30.44
CA LYS A 422 10.31 -1.34 31.43
C LYS A 422 10.53 -0.59 32.74
N LYS A 423 11.78 -0.45 33.20
CA LYS A 423 12.09 0.37 34.39
C LYS A 423 11.80 1.86 34.15
N ILE A 424 11.99 2.34 32.92
CA ILE A 424 11.69 3.71 32.49
C ILE A 424 10.21 3.85 32.13
N ASN A 425 9.56 2.83 31.50
CA ASN A 425 8.15 2.83 31.07
C ASN A 425 7.12 2.81 32.21
N LEU A 426 7.49 2.49 33.41
CA LEU A 426 6.60 2.74 34.57
C LEU A 426 6.29 4.26 34.74
N HIS A 427 7.07 5.15 34.04
CA HIS A 427 6.84 6.59 33.93
C HIS A 427 7.43 7.10 32.61
N ASN A 428 6.93 6.60 31.45
CA ASN A 428 7.37 7.16 30.16
C ASN A 428 6.67 8.49 29.90
N GLU A 429 7.23 9.55 30.45
CA GLU A 429 6.78 10.93 30.23
C GLU A 429 6.75 11.36 28.77
N LYS A 430 7.40 10.57 27.86
CA LYS A 430 7.54 10.88 26.44
C LYS A 430 6.42 10.34 25.55
N LEU A 431 5.78 9.23 25.96
CA LEU A 431 4.69 8.62 25.20
C LEU A 431 3.36 8.94 25.85
N LEU A 432 2.56 9.71 25.16
CA LEU A 432 1.16 9.90 25.49
C LEU A 432 0.33 9.02 24.54
N ASP A 433 0.02 7.83 25.02
CA ASP A 433 -0.60 6.76 24.25
C ASP A 433 -2.08 7.01 23.89
N CYS A 434 -2.60 6.27 22.92
CA CYS A 434 -4.03 6.19 22.62
C CYS A 434 -4.62 4.89 23.16
N THR A 435 -5.95 4.77 23.15
CA THR A 435 -6.65 3.63 23.75
C THR A 435 -6.87 2.47 22.79
N VAL A 436 -6.83 2.69 21.50
CA VAL A 436 -6.96 1.67 20.43
C VAL A 436 -5.63 1.54 19.72
N HIS A 437 -5.19 0.31 19.47
CA HIS A 437 -3.96 0.04 18.74
C HIS A 437 -4.21 -0.75 17.46
N TYR A 438 -3.35 -0.56 16.46
CA TYR A 438 -3.40 -1.29 15.20
C TYR A 438 -3.24 -2.81 15.42
N SER A 439 -2.38 -3.20 16.37
CA SER A 439 -2.12 -4.59 16.76
C SER A 439 -3.23 -5.25 17.60
N ASP A 440 -4.28 -4.55 17.99
CA ASP A 440 -5.34 -5.13 18.80
C ASP A 440 -6.03 -6.28 18.06
N THR A 441 -6.19 -7.43 18.74
CA THR A 441 -6.84 -8.61 18.15
C THR A 441 -8.36 -8.43 18.01
N ARG A 442 -8.95 -7.55 18.81
CA ARG A 442 -10.39 -7.22 18.83
C ARG A 442 -10.58 -5.73 18.57
N GLY A 443 -11.74 -5.35 18.11
CA GLY A 443 -12.11 -3.95 17.88
C GLY A 443 -12.47 -3.64 16.43
N ASP A 444 -12.92 -2.41 16.23
CA ASP A 444 -13.34 -1.87 14.94
C ASP A 444 -12.13 -1.71 13.99
N ALA A 445 -12.26 -2.25 12.78
CA ALA A 445 -11.21 -2.20 11.77
C ALA A 445 -10.90 -0.76 11.31
N GLU A 446 -11.92 0.11 11.23
CA GLU A 446 -11.74 1.52 10.84
C GLU A 446 -10.98 2.29 11.92
N LEU A 447 -11.32 2.09 13.20
CA LEU A 447 -10.60 2.72 14.31
C LEU A 447 -9.13 2.24 14.37
N LYS A 448 -8.87 0.96 14.11
CA LYS A 448 -7.51 0.40 14.06
C LYS A 448 -6.72 0.99 12.89
N ALA A 449 -7.33 1.11 11.71
CA ALA A 449 -6.72 1.73 10.54
C ALA A 449 -6.42 3.23 10.76
N ALA A 450 -7.24 3.92 11.56
CA ALA A 450 -7.07 5.33 11.89
C ALA A 450 -6.01 5.59 12.99
N THR A 451 -5.44 4.55 13.61
CA THR A 451 -4.44 4.73 14.68
C THR A 451 -3.19 5.42 14.16
N SER A 452 -2.73 6.44 14.88
CA SER A 452 -1.60 7.28 14.47
C SER A 452 -0.73 7.63 15.67
N ILE A 453 0.59 7.69 15.48
CA ILE A 453 1.52 8.25 16.44
C ILE A 453 2.28 9.42 15.82
N PHE A 454 2.25 10.57 16.49
CA PHE A 454 3.01 11.75 16.09
C PHE A 454 4.36 11.79 16.82
N ILE A 455 5.45 11.73 16.06
CA ILE A 455 6.81 11.87 16.60
C ILE A 455 7.19 13.35 16.48
N THR A 456 7.33 14.03 17.61
CA THR A 456 7.59 15.48 17.67
C THR A 456 9.01 15.79 18.10
N GLU A 457 9.50 16.98 17.74
CA GLU A 457 10.86 17.46 18.05
C GLU A 457 11.07 17.70 19.56
N GLY A 458 10.03 18.02 20.30
CA GLY A 458 10.11 18.31 21.72
C GLY A 458 8.76 18.47 22.41
N ASP A 459 8.80 18.77 23.69
CA ASP A 459 7.62 18.81 24.55
C ASP A 459 6.66 19.95 24.20
N SER A 460 7.13 21.03 23.58
CA SER A 460 6.29 22.16 23.17
C SER A 460 5.31 21.77 22.08
N ALA A 461 5.81 21.17 20.99
CA ALA A 461 4.99 20.65 19.90
C ALA A 461 4.10 19.48 20.38
N ALA A 462 4.67 18.57 21.18
CA ALA A 462 3.92 17.49 21.82
C ALA A 462 2.74 18.01 22.66
N GLY A 463 2.95 19.07 23.43
CA GLY A 463 1.93 19.69 24.28
C GLY A 463 0.76 20.30 23.50
N SER A 464 1.02 20.87 22.32
CA SER A 464 -0.03 21.41 21.44
C SER A 464 -0.89 20.27 20.87
N ILE A 465 -0.29 19.22 20.34
CA ILE A 465 -1.01 18.05 19.80
C ILE A 465 -1.77 17.33 20.90
N THR A 466 -1.18 17.13 22.07
CA THR A 466 -1.77 16.39 23.20
C THR A 466 -3.12 16.97 23.65
N LYS A 467 -3.25 18.30 23.66
CA LYS A 467 -4.48 18.97 24.11
C LYS A 467 -5.69 18.76 23.21
N ILE A 468 -5.45 18.43 21.94
CA ILE A 468 -6.50 18.40 20.91
C ILE A 468 -6.64 17.07 20.20
N ARG A 469 -5.69 16.14 20.41
CA ARG A 469 -5.66 14.83 19.76
C ARG A 469 -6.90 13.99 20.07
N ASN A 470 -7.23 13.11 19.17
CA ASN A 470 -8.21 12.06 19.46
C ASN A 470 -7.54 10.98 20.36
N VAL A 471 -7.92 10.98 21.64
CA VAL A 471 -7.36 10.05 22.65
C VAL A 471 -7.61 8.57 22.28
N LYS A 472 -8.62 8.27 21.46
CA LYS A 472 -8.89 6.89 21.05
C LYS A 472 -7.87 6.37 20.05
N THR A 473 -7.46 7.19 19.08
CA THR A 473 -6.67 6.73 17.91
C THR A 473 -5.36 7.47 17.70
N GLN A 474 -5.08 8.55 18.45
CA GLN A 474 -3.88 9.35 18.24
C GLN A 474 -2.98 9.36 19.47
N ALA A 475 -1.74 8.91 19.29
CA ALA A 475 -0.67 8.94 20.29
C ALA A 475 0.37 10.02 19.93
N VAL A 476 1.16 10.45 20.90
CA VAL A 476 2.25 11.43 20.73
C VAL A 476 3.51 10.90 21.41
N PHE A 477 4.64 10.99 20.72
CA PHE A 477 5.96 10.68 21.24
C PHE A 477 6.87 11.90 21.06
N SER A 478 7.43 12.43 22.17
CA SER A 478 8.33 13.59 22.12
C SER A 478 9.78 13.15 22.16
N LEU A 479 10.60 13.62 21.20
CA LEU A 479 12.06 13.47 21.21
C LEU A 479 12.71 14.51 22.14
N ARG A 480 13.88 14.18 22.69
CA ARG A 480 14.72 15.14 23.40
C ARG A 480 15.86 15.64 22.51
N GLY A 481 15.54 16.64 21.68
CA GLY A 481 16.50 17.23 20.75
C GLY A 481 16.77 16.34 19.52
N LYS A 482 17.87 16.65 18.81
CA LYS A 482 18.23 15.94 17.57
C LYS A 482 18.67 14.51 17.85
N PRO A 483 18.02 13.50 17.24
CA PRO A 483 18.46 12.11 17.38
C PRO A 483 19.82 11.89 16.70
N GLN A 484 20.53 10.85 17.12
CA GLN A 484 21.80 10.47 16.55
C GLN A 484 21.65 10.06 15.08
N ASN A 485 22.61 10.44 14.23
CA ASN A 485 22.70 9.90 12.88
C ASN A 485 23.01 8.40 12.95
N THR A 486 22.09 7.59 12.43
CA THR A 486 22.18 6.13 12.49
C THR A 486 22.84 5.50 11.26
N TYR A 487 23.20 6.30 10.24
CA TYR A 487 23.87 5.79 9.04
C TYR A 487 25.19 5.12 9.39
N GLY A 488 25.38 3.89 8.90
CA GLY A 488 26.58 3.09 9.16
C GLY A 488 26.73 2.55 10.57
N LEU A 489 25.76 2.79 11.48
CA LEU A 489 25.76 2.20 12.80
C LEU A 489 25.19 0.76 12.78
N THR A 490 25.67 -0.05 13.71
CA THR A 490 25.10 -1.38 13.91
C THR A 490 23.82 -1.31 14.74
N GLN A 491 22.95 -2.26 14.58
CA GLN A 491 21.70 -2.36 15.33
C GLN A 491 21.94 -2.36 16.85
N LYS A 492 23.05 -2.93 17.30
CA LYS A 492 23.47 -2.91 18.72
C LYS A 492 23.58 -1.48 19.26
N VAL A 493 24.28 -0.59 18.56
CA VAL A 493 24.48 0.80 18.97
C VAL A 493 23.16 1.56 19.03
N VAL A 494 22.26 1.26 18.11
CA VAL A 494 20.91 1.86 18.08
C VAL A 494 20.06 1.42 19.26
N TYR A 495 20.13 0.15 19.66
CA TYR A 495 19.42 -0.35 20.86
C TYR A 495 20.03 0.17 22.17
N GLU A 496 21.31 0.53 22.19
CA GLU A 496 21.94 1.14 23.35
C GLU A 496 21.60 2.64 23.49
N ASN A 497 21.10 3.27 22.43
CA ASN A 497 20.64 4.66 22.45
C ASN A 497 19.22 4.74 23.06
N ASP A 498 19.08 5.51 24.14
CA ASP A 498 17.84 5.60 24.91
C ASP A 498 16.66 6.14 24.09
N GLU A 499 16.87 7.13 23.19
CA GLU A 499 15.81 7.72 22.38
C GLU A 499 15.24 6.70 21.38
N PHE A 500 16.12 6.04 20.62
CA PHE A 500 15.71 5.04 19.64
C PHE A 500 15.15 3.77 20.32
N ASN A 501 15.68 3.39 21.48
CA ASN A 501 15.14 2.27 22.24
C ASN A 501 13.70 2.55 22.71
N LEU A 502 13.45 3.76 23.26
CA LEU A 502 12.10 4.16 23.68
C LEU A 502 11.14 4.30 22.49
N LEU A 503 11.60 4.80 21.35
CA LEU A 503 10.81 4.91 20.13
C LEU A 503 10.43 3.52 19.59
N GLN A 504 11.39 2.58 19.52
CA GLN A 504 11.11 1.21 19.09
C GLN A 504 10.10 0.51 20.02
N ALA A 505 10.26 0.68 21.34
CA ALA A 505 9.34 0.15 22.34
C ALA A 505 7.94 0.78 22.24
N ALA A 506 7.85 2.09 21.98
CA ALA A 506 6.57 2.77 21.75
C ALA A 506 5.84 2.25 20.51
N LEU A 507 6.58 2.00 19.42
CA LEU A 507 6.05 1.45 18.17
C LEU A 507 5.81 -0.07 18.24
N ASN A 508 6.41 -0.77 19.20
CA ASN A 508 6.45 -2.24 19.30
C ASN A 508 7.02 -2.93 18.07
N ILE A 509 8.16 -2.41 17.58
CA ILE A 509 8.85 -2.90 16.37
C ILE A 509 10.20 -3.57 16.68
N GLU A 510 10.49 -3.86 17.93
CA GLU A 510 11.76 -4.46 18.37
C GLU A 510 12.03 -5.84 17.75
N ASP A 511 10.99 -6.64 17.52
CA ASP A 511 11.05 -7.96 16.91
C ASP A 511 10.54 -7.96 15.43
N GLY A 512 10.44 -6.79 14.82
CA GLY A 512 9.88 -6.62 13.48
C GLY A 512 8.54 -5.87 13.51
N ILE A 513 7.98 -5.60 12.33
CA ILE A 513 6.81 -4.73 12.19
C ILE A 513 5.45 -5.45 12.32
N ASP A 514 5.43 -6.77 12.47
CA ASP A 514 4.17 -7.54 12.57
C ASP A 514 3.39 -7.22 13.85
N GLY A 515 4.08 -6.72 14.88
CA GLY A 515 3.49 -6.23 16.13
C GLY A 515 3.24 -4.72 16.17
N LEU A 516 3.32 -4.03 15.03
CA LEU A 516 3.21 -2.57 14.96
C LEU A 516 1.97 -2.05 15.68
N ARG A 517 2.18 -1.06 16.54
CA ARG A 517 1.16 -0.56 17.46
C ARG A 517 0.23 0.47 16.85
N TYR A 518 0.72 1.25 15.89
CA TYR A 518 -0.03 2.31 15.21
C TYR A 518 0.08 2.14 13.71
N ASN A 519 -1.05 2.21 13.01
CA ASN A 519 -1.07 2.07 11.55
C ASN A 519 -0.29 3.19 10.86
N ASN A 520 -0.36 4.42 11.39
CA ASN A 520 0.30 5.59 10.82
C ASN A 520 1.37 6.11 11.77
N VAL A 521 2.63 6.06 11.37
CA VAL A 521 3.78 6.65 12.07
C VAL A 521 4.09 7.97 11.38
N ILE A 522 3.80 9.09 12.05
CA ILE A 522 3.82 10.42 11.47
C ILE A 522 4.93 11.24 12.11
N ILE A 523 5.91 11.64 11.30
CA ILE A 523 6.98 12.56 11.72
C ILE A 523 6.40 13.98 11.69
N ALA A 524 6.26 14.60 12.85
CA ALA A 524 5.71 15.94 13.03
C ALA A 524 6.79 16.86 13.61
N THR A 525 7.65 17.39 12.74
CA THR A 525 8.73 18.32 13.09
C THR A 525 8.42 19.72 12.61
N ASP A 526 9.12 20.70 13.17
CA ASP A 526 9.02 22.10 12.76
C ASP A 526 9.41 22.27 11.28
N ALA A 527 8.90 23.33 10.66
CA ALA A 527 9.20 23.65 9.24
C ALA A 527 10.54 24.35 9.06
N ASP A 528 11.33 24.51 10.11
CA ASP A 528 12.64 25.13 10.08
C ASP A 528 13.78 24.15 9.72
N VAL A 529 15.01 24.65 9.64
CA VAL A 529 16.19 23.87 9.27
C VAL A 529 16.46 22.73 10.28
N ASP A 530 16.19 22.96 11.56
CA ASP A 530 16.42 21.98 12.62
C ASP A 530 15.39 20.85 12.54
N GLY A 531 14.12 21.19 12.33
CA GLY A 531 13.05 20.20 12.11
C GLY A 531 13.26 19.37 10.84
N MET A 532 13.73 19.99 9.75
CA MET A 532 14.10 19.25 8.52
C MET A 532 15.26 18.27 8.79
N HIS A 533 16.24 18.66 9.60
CA HIS A 533 17.35 17.77 9.97
C HIS A 533 16.85 16.58 10.82
N ILE A 534 16.01 16.82 11.82
CA ILE A 534 15.41 15.76 12.64
C ILE A 534 14.59 14.80 11.79
N ARG A 535 13.81 15.32 10.84
CA ARG A 535 13.05 14.54 9.86
C ARG A 535 13.98 13.61 9.08
N LEU A 536 15.07 14.13 8.54
CA LEU A 536 16.04 13.34 7.78
C LEU A 536 16.71 12.26 8.65
N LEU A 537 17.07 12.56 9.90
CA LEU A 537 17.65 11.60 10.84
C LEU A 537 16.68 10.45 11.17
N LEU A 538 15.39 10.75 11.38
CA LEU A 538 14.36 9.74 11.62
C LEU A 538 14.08 8.89 10.37
N ILE A 539 13.99 9.50 9.20
CA ILE A 539 13.83 8.75 7.93
C ILE A 539 15.03 7.82 7.72
N THR A 540 16.26 8.29 7.98
CA THR A 540 17.48 7.46 7.90
C THR A 540 17.40 6.25 8.84
N PHE A 541 16.95 6.46 10.08
CA PHE A 541 16.76 5.39 11.04
C PHE A 541 15.76 4.33 10.52
N PHE A 542 14.59 4.76 10.03
CA PHE A 542 13.59 3.83 9.50
C PHE A 542 14.02 3.14 8.20
N LEU A 543 14.69 3.85 7.30
CA LEU A 543 15.23 3.27 6.05
C LEU A 543 16.26 2.18 6.33
N GLN A 544 17.12 2.40 7.31
CA GLN A 544 18.24 1.49 7.59
C GLN A 544 17.81 0.26 8.40
N PHE A 545 16.94 0.43 9.41
CA PHE A 545 16.61 -0.64 10.35
C PHE A 545 15.20 -1.21 10.21
N PHE A 546 14.27 -0.44 9.64
CA PHE A 546 12.86 -0.83 9.49
C PHE A 546 12.31 -0.50 8.10
N PRO A 547 12.99 -0.91 7.00
CA PRO A 547 12.55 -0.58 5.63
C PRO A 547 11.15 -1.11 5.33
N ASP A 548 10.72 -2.20 5.97
CA ASP A 548 9.38 -2.76 5.81
C ASP A 548 8.27 -1.84 6.31
N LEU A 549 8.55 -0.98 7.29
CA LEU A 549 7.60 0.04 7.75
C LEU A 549 7.27 1.03 6.62
N ILE A 550 8.26 1.36 5.79
CA ILE A 550 8.11 2.22 4.61
C ILE A 550 7.45 1.45 3.47
N ARG A 551 7.92 0.24 3.16
CA ARG A 551 7.37 -0.59 2.08
C ARG A 551 5.89 -0.89 2.26
N ARG A 552 5.47 -1.17 3.50
CA ARG A 552 4.05 -1.41 3.84
C ARG A 552 3.25 -0.11 3.98
N GLY A 553 3.90 1.05 3.89
CA GLY A 553 3.25 2.35 3.83
C GLY A 553 2.76 2.89 5.16
N HIS A 554 3.49 2.63 6.22
CA HIS A 554 3.14 3.09 7.57
C HIS A 554 3.85 4.39 7.98
N LEU A 555 4.83 4.89 7.21
CA LEU A 555 5.60 6.09 7.56
C LEU A 555 5.14 7.31 6.76
N TYR A 556 4.89 8.40 7.47
CA TYR A 556 4.42 9.67 6.92
C TYR A 556 5.17 10.86 7.52
N VAL A 557 5.16 11.97 6.80
CA VAL A 557 5.62 13.28 7.25
C VAL A 557 4.42 14.21 7.30
N LEU A 558 4.18 14.87 8.43
CA LEU A 558 3.12 15.86 8.56
C LEU A 558 3.52 17.12 7.79
N GLN A 559 2.65 17.57 6.88
CA GLN A 559 2.77 18.89 6.29
C GLN A 559 2.25 19.92 7.30
N THR A 560 3.09 20.88 7.62
CA THR A 560 2.75 21.99 8.53
C THR A 560 2.67 23.28 7.74
N PRO A 561 1.69 24.15 8.00
CA PRO A 561 1.60 25.41 7.27
C PRO A 561 2.81 26.29 7.56
N LEU A 562 3.34 26.91 6.50
CA LEU A 562 4.44 27.88 6.57
C LEU A 562 3.92 29.27 6.92
N PHE A 563 2.73 29.61 6.44
CA PHE A 563 2.13 30.91 6.61
C PHE A 563 0.65 30.80 6.99
N ARG A 564 0.20 31.83 7.71
CA ARG A 564 -1.20 32.09 7.99
C ARG A 564 -1.56 33.46 7.44
N VAL A 565 -2.53 33.54 6.54
CA VAL A 565 -3.06 34.80 6.00
C VAL A 565 -4.47 35.02 6.54
N ARG A 566 -4.71 36.20 7.15
CA ARG A 566 -5.98 36.58 7.78
C ARG A 566 -6.53 37.86 7.18
N ASP A 567 -7.87 38.02 7.21
CA ASP A 567 -8.54 39.28 6.89
C ASP A 567 -8.54 40.22 8.12
N LYS A 568 -7.71 41.28 8.11
CA LYS A 568 -7.63 42.31 9.17
C LYS A 568 -8.98 42.93 9.51
N ASN A 569 -9.85 43.09 8.53
CA ASN A 569 -11.13 43.77 8.72
C ASN A 569 -12.13 42.91 9.49
N LYS A 570 -12.14 41.60 9.23
CA LYS A 570 -12.99 40.64 9.94
C LYS A 570 -12.51 40.45 11.40
N ILE A 571 -11.19 40.38 11.63
CA ILE A 571 -10.60 40.28 12.98
C ILE A 571 -10.97 41.48 13.83
N ARG A 572 -10.88 42.72 13.30
CA ARG A 572 -11.24 43.94 14.01
C ARG A 572 -12.73 44.02 14.33
N ARG A 573 -13.61 43.46 13.48
CA ARG A 573 -15.06 43.36 13.75
C ARG A 573 -15.36 42.36 14.86
N GLY A 574 -14.73 41.19 14.86
CA GLY A 574 -14.86 40.17 15.91
C GLY A 574 -14.40 40.67 17.31
N ALA A 575 -13.31 41.46 17.36
CA ALA A 575 -12.79 42.01 18.61
C ALA A 575 -13.66 43.13 19.23
N ARG A 576 -14.48 43.84 18.42
CA ARG A 576 -15.40 44.92 18.89
C ARG A 576 -16.81 44.43 19.25
N GLY A 577 -17.17 43.20 19.00
CA GLY A 577 -18.54 42.68 19.08
C GLY A 577 -18.88 41.88 20.31
N LYS A 578 -18.72 42.40 21.54
CA LYS A 578 -19.55 41.94 22.67
C LYS A 578 -20.91 42.63 22.62
N GLY A 579 -21.77 42.33 21.65
CA GLY A 579 -23.11 42.93 21.57
C GLY A 579 -23.79 42.95 20.21
N ALA A 580 -23.28 42.34 19.16
CA ALA A 580 -23.89 42.33 17.83
C ALA A 580 -24.87 41.17 17.65
N LYS A 581 -26.10 41.52 17.19
CA LYS A 581 -27.20 40.58 16.89
C LYS A 581 -26.78 39.59 15.78
N LYS A 582 -27.25 38.35 15.92
CA LYS A 582 -27.12 37.19 15.03
C LYS A 582 -27.88 37.36 13.70
N ASP A 583 -27.52 38.34 12.87
CA ASP A 583 -28.15 38.52 11.54
C ASP A 583 -27.15 39.06 10.48
N ASP A 584 -25.92 38.56 10.47
CA ASP A 584 -25.04 38.84 9.34
C ASP A 584 -24.78 37.48 8.59
N LYS A 585 -25.38 37.39 7.39
CA LYS A 585 -25.08 36.31 6.44
C LYS A 585 -23.57 36.37 6.16
N THR A 586 -22.80 35.47 6.79
CA THR A 586 -21.41 35.26 6.40
C THR A 586 -21.39 34.78 4.96
N ASP A 587 -20.66 35.45 4.11
CA ASP A 587 -20.49 35.16 2.67
C ASP A 587 -19.78 33.85 2.38
N GLY A 588 -19.58 32.98 3.39
CA GLY A 588 -18.98 31.67 3.26
C GLY A 588 -17.46 31.68 3.01
N THR A 589 -16.84 32.87 2.93
CA THR A 589 -15.39 32.99 2.77
C THR A 589 -14.66 32.81 4.09
N PRO A 590 -13.60 31.99 4.17
CA PRO A 590 -12.85 31.74 5.38
C PRO A 590 -12.15 33.02 5.85
N ASP A 591 -12.16 33.32 7.17
CA ASP A 591 -11.47 34.46 7.76
C ASP A 591 -9.95 34.27 7.86
N THR A 592 -9.48 33.03 7.65
CA THR A 592 -8.09 32.63 7.78
C THR A 592 -7.79 31.54 6.75
N ILE A 593 -6.70 31.70 6.02
CA ILE A 593 -6.16 30.70 5.08
C ILE A 593 -4.78 30.29 5.59
N TYR A 594 -4.54 28.98 5.68
CA TYR A 594 -3.23 28.42 5.99
C TYR A 594 -2.54 27.97 4.71
N CYS A 595 -1.31 28.43 4.50
CA CYS A 595 -0.57 28.22 3.28
C CYS A 595 0.66 27.32 3.54
N TYR A 596 0.83 26.31 2.71
CA TYR A 596 1.87 25.30 2.81
C TYR A 596 2.98 25.53 1.77
N SER A 597 2.79 26.48 0.88
CA SER A 597 3.76 26.92 -0.13
C SER A 597 3.71 28.43 -0.31
N ASP A 598 4.75 28.99 -0.96
CA ASP A 598 4.75 30.39 -1.35
C ASP A 598 3.67 30.73 -2.37
N GLN A 599 3.34 29.80 -3.26
CA GLN A 599 2.24 29.99 -4.22
C GLN A 599 0.90 30.12 -3.49
N GLU A 600 0.59 29.21 -2.54
CA GLU A 600 -0.63 29.32 -1.73
C GLU A 600 -0.67 30.62 -0.92
N ARG A 601 0.48 31.13 -0.49
CA ARG A 601 0.59 32.44 0.19
C ARG A 601 0.21 33.58 -0.75
N ILE A 602 0.73 33.58 -1.98
CA ILE A 602 0.44 34.61 -3.00
C ILE A 602 -1.05 34.58 -3.32
N ASP A 603 -1.62 33.42 -3.57
CA ASP A 603 -3.04 33.23 -3.88
C ASP A 603 -3.93 33.71 -2.71
N ALA A 604 -3.54 33.45 -1.47
CA ALA A 604 -4.24 33.94 -0.28
C ALA A 604 -4.14 35.45 -0.10
N ILE A 605 -3.00 36.05 -0.44
CA ILE A 605 -2.84 37.52 -0.43
C ILE A 605 -3.73 38.15 -1.50
N GLU A 606 -3.78 37.62 -2.70
CA GLU A 606 -4.67 38.09 -3.75
C GLU A 606 -6.14 37.98 -3.32
N HIS A 607 -6.51 36.87 -2.66
CA HIS A 607 -7.88 36.65 -2.18
C HIS A 607 -8.33 37.70 -1.17
N PHE A 608 -7.48 38.08 -0.20
CA PHE A 608 -7.82 39.09 0.82
C PHE A 608 -7.46 40.55 0.42
N GLY A 609 -6.64 40.70 -0.63
CA GLY A 609 -6.20 42.02 -1.14
C GLY A 609 -5.51 42.86 -0.05
N ALA A 610 -5.86 44.15 0.00
CA ALA A 610 -5.28 45.09 0.99
C ALA A 610 -5.62 44.77 2.47
N ALA A 611 -6.52 43.82 2.71
CA ALA A 611 -6.89 43.39 4.06
C ALA A 611 -6.02 42.23 4.58
N ALA A 612 -5.15 41.67 3.76
CA ALA A 612 -4.30 40.54 4.13
C ALA A 612 -3.36 40.87 5.29
N GLU A 613 -3.35 40.03 6.31
CA GLU A 613 -2.37 40.01 7.40
C GLU A 613 -1.64 38.68 7.39
N ILE A 614 -0.32 38.73 7.18
CA ILE A 614 0.51 37.51 7.01
C ILE A 614 1.24 37.23 8.32
N THR A 615 1.22 35.99 8.76
CA THR A 615 2.05 35.49 9.86
C THR A 615 2.85 34.29 9.35
N ARG A 616 4.19 34.31 9.46
CA ARG A 616 5.06 33.17 9.19
C ARG A 616 5.19 32.32 10.45
N PHE A 617 4.97 31.02 10.35
CA PHE A 617 5.24 30.08 11.42
C PHE A 617 6.68 29.58 11.34
N LYS A 618 7.39 29.62 12.45
CA LYS A 618 8.76 29.07 12.56
C LYS A 618 8.76 27.67 13.16
N GLY A 619 7.78 27.38 14.04
CA GLY A 619 7.66 26.08 14.67
C GLY A 619 6.22 25.73 15.05
N LEU A 620 5.96 24.44 15.27
CA LEU A 620 4.65 23.90 15.65
C LEU A 620 4.15 24.47 16.99
N GLY A 621 5.06 24.86 17.88
CA GLY A 621 4.75 25.45 19.16
C GLY A 621 4.12 26.86 19.07
N GLU A 622 4.25 27.55 17.93
CA GLU A 622 3.65 28.87 17.69
C GLU A 622 2.18 28.79 17.26
N ILE A 623 1.73 27.61 16.85
CA ILE A 623 0.35 27.36 16.43
C ILE A 623 -0.48 27.06 17.67
N SER A 624 -1.58 27.80 17.86
CA SER A 624 -2.46 27.54 19.00
C SER A 624 -3.08 26.12 18.90
N PRO A 625 -3.35 25.43 20.03
CA PRO A 625 -3.96 24.11 20.00
C PRO A 625 -5.27 24.04 19.19
N GLU A 626 -6.08 25.09 19.22
CA GLU A 626 -7.35 25.15 18.50
C GLU A 626 -7.14 25.19 16.98
N GLU A 627 -6.15 25.96 16.51
CA GLU A 627 -5.76 25.99 15.10
C GLU A 627 -5.15 24.65 14.67
N PHE A 628 -4.35 24.05 15.54
CA PHE A 628 -3.68 22.78 15.27
C PHE A 628 -4.66 21.62 15.04
N ARG A 629 -5.88 21.71 15.58
CA ARG A 629 -6.94 20.70 15.39
C ARG A 629 -7.25 20.45 13.91
N GLY A 630 -7.20 21.48 13.08
CA GLY A 630 -7.39 21.37 11.64
C GLY A 630 -6.26 20.58 10.93
N PHE A 631 -5.05 20.54 11.52
CA PHE A 631 -3.88 19.93 10.89
C PHE A 631 -3.67 18.46 11.24
N ILE A 632 -4.32 17.95 12.29
CA ILE A 632 -4.27 16.54 12.71
C ILE A 632 -5.64 15.86 12.66
N GLY A 633 -6.63 16.51 12.06
CA GLY A 633 -7.99 16.02 11.86
C GLY A 633 -8.11 15.06 10.66
N PRO A 634 -9.35 14.75 10.22
CA PRO A 634 -9.59 13.89 9.08
C PRO A 634 -8.97 14.38 7.76
N ASP A 635 -8.83 15.71 7.62
CA ASP A 635 -8.27 16.37 6.42
C ASP A 635 -6.76 16.69 6.58
N MET A 636 -6.09 15.98 7.48
CA MET A 636 -4.66 16.10 7.75
C MET A 636 -3.85 15.91 6.45
N ARG A 637 -2.98 16.87 6.13
CA ARG A 637 -2.06 16.77 4.99
C ARG A 637 -0.80 16.03 5.44
N VAL A 638 -0.54 14.89 4.84
CA VAL A 638 0.65 14.07 5.10
C VAL A 638 1.29 13.60 3.81
N ASP A 639 2.61 13.64 3.78
CA ASP A 639 3.41 13.05 2.72
C ASP A 639 3.79 11.63 3.13
N ARG A 640 3.40 10.65 2.33
CA ARG A 640 3.80 9.26 2.55
C ARG A 640 5.26 9.09 2.17
N VAL A 641 6.06 8.59 3.08
CA VAL A 641 7.45 8.20 2.75
C VAL A 641 7.39 6.94 1.91
N THR A 642 7.91 7.00 0.70
CA THR A 642 7.99 5.89 -0.24
C THR A 642 9.44 5.55 -0.55
N MET A 643 9.69 4.31 -0.92
CA MET A 643 10.99 3.84 -1.35
C MET A 643 10.82 3.17 -2.70
N ARG A 644 11.32 3.78 -3.75
CA ARG A 644 11.32 3.22 -5.10
C ARG A 644 12.60 2.42 -5.32
N LYS A 645 12.57 1.46 -6.23
CA LYS A 645 13.74 0.63 -6.55
C LYS A 645 14.85 1.43 -7.24
N GLU A 646 14.45 2.43 -8.01
CA GLU A 646 15.35 3.33 -8.72
C GLU A 646 16.05 4.35 -7.81
N ASP A 647 15.57 4.55 -6.59
CA ASP A 647 16.02 5.62 -5.67
C ASP A 647 17.45 5.43 -5.15
N ARG A 648 18.16 4.35 -5.50
CA ARG A 648 19.54 4.10 -5.05
C ARG A 648 19.75 4.50 -3.60
N VAL A 649 18.85 4.07 -2.73
CA VAL A 649 18.74 4.52 -1.33
C VAL A 649 20.07 4.47 -0.59
N ALA A 650 20.91 3.46 -0.86
CA ALA A 650 22.22 3.34 -0.25
C ALA A 650 23.18 4.50 -0.66
N GLU A 651 23.16 4.89 -1.94
CA GLU A 651 23.97 6.00 -2.45
C GLU A 651 23.48 7.34 -1.91
N LEU A 652 22.17 7.54 -1.87
CA LEU A 652 21.55 8.74 -1.28
C LEU A 652 21.86 8.86 0.21
N LEU A 653 21.76 7.77 0.96
CA LEU A 653 22.10 7.77 2.38
C LEU A 653 23.61 8.02 2.59
N ASP A 654 24.49 7.47 1.74
CA ASP A 654 25.92 7.72 1.82
C ASP A 654 26.24 9.19 1.50
N PHE A 655 25.61 9.74 0.48
CA PHE A 655 25.77 11.13 0.11
C PHE A 655 25.29 12.10 1.21
N TYR A 656 24.05 11.95 1.68
CA TYR A 656 23.46 12.89 2.64
C TYR A 656 23.88 12.65 4.09
N MET A 657 24.09 11.39 4.50
CA MET A 657 24.29 10.99 5.89
C MET A 657 25.68 10.42 6.15
N GLY A 658 26.45 10.09 5.11
CA GLY A 658 27.79 9.56 5.18
C GLY A 658 28.86 10.59 5.61
N LYS A 659 30.11 10.19 5.55
CA LYS A 659 31.26 11.03 5.99
C LYS A 659 31.77 11.98 4.91
N ASN A 660 31.25 11.89 3.68
CA ASN A 660 31.68 12.74 2.56
C ASN A 660 31.12 14.16 2.68
N THR A 661 31.83 15.04 3.37
CA THR A 661 31.37 16.42 3.60
C THR A 661 31.72 17.36 2.44
N MET A 662 32.75 17.04 1.63
CA MET A 662 33.18 17.94 0.57
C MET A 662 32.23 17.98 -0.62
N GLU A 663 31.74 16.82 -1.06
CA GLU A 663 30.76 16.76 -2.14
C GLU A 663 29.44 17.42 -1.74
N ARG A 664 28.99 17.21 -0.49
CA ARG A 664 27.80 17.90 0.03
C ARG A 664 27.96 19.39 0.10
N GLN A 665 29.17 19.88 0.49
CA GLN A 665 29.42 21.30 0.52
C GLN A 665 29.41 21.91 -0.89
N GLY A 666 29.97 21.21 -1.89
CA GLY A 666 29.86 21.60 -3.30
C GLY A 666 28.40 21.65 -3.75
N PHE A 667 27.64 20.59 -3.46
CA PHE A 667 26.22 20.54 -3.81
C PHE A 667 25.40 21.67 -3.18
N ILE A 668 25.66 22.02 -1.90
CA ILE A 668 24.98 23.14 -1.23
C ILE A 668 25.31 24.46 -1.91
N ILE A 669 26.60 24.68 -2.26
CA ILE A 669 27.03 25.91 -2.93
C ILE A 669 26.39 26.03 -4.33
N ASP A 670 26.37 24.93 -5.08
CA ASP A 670 25.83 24.89 -6.44
C ASP A 670 24.30 25.07 -6.50
N ASN A 671 23.60 24.75 -5.42
CA ASN A 671 22.13 24.81 -5.32
C ASN A 671 21.66 25.88 -4.31
N LEU A 672 22.52 26.77 -3.88
CA LEU A 672 22.16 27.83 -2.93
C LEU A 672 21.26 28.86 -3.62
N VAL A 673 19.99 28.93 -3.19
CA VAL A 673 19.07 30.01 -3.57
C VAL A 673 19.15 31.08 -2.50
N ILE A 674 19.64 32.27 -2.85
CA ILE A 674 19.64 33.42 -1.96
C ILE A 674 18.24 34.05 -2.05
N GLU A 675 17.47 33.93 -0.99
CA GLU A 675 16.23 34.72 -0.86
C GLU A 675 16.64 36.19 -0.57
N ASP A 676 16.27 37.08 -1.46
CA ASP A 676 16.39 38.51 -1.20
C ASP A 676 15.39 38.89 -0.10
N ASP A 677 15.88 39.15 1.11
CA ASP A 677 15.09 39.60 2.28
C ASP A 677 14.42 41.00 2.10
N ALA A 678 14.36 41.51 0.87
CA ALA A 678 14.02 42.90 0.59
C ALA A 678 12.54 43.22 0.43
N GLU A 679 11.59 42.27 0.60
CA GLU A 679 10.17 42.56 0.44
C GLU A 679 9.29 42.17 1.64
N ILE A 680 9.82 42.22 2.85
CA ILE A 680 8.99 42.17 4.08
C ILE A 680 9.18 43.45 4.90
N SER A 681 8.61 44.54 4.44
CA SER A 681 8.42 45.75 5.21
C SER A 681 6.97 46.23 5.12
#